data_9af644ecb00cc5baa320f13509a4f8f1
#
_entry.id   9af644ecb00cc5baa320f13509a4f8f1
#
_cell.length_a   1.000
_cell.length_b   1.000
_cell.length_c   1.000
_cell.angle_alpha   90.00
_cell.angle_beta   90.00
_cell.angle_gamma   90.00
#
_symmetry.space_group_name_H-M   'P 1'
#
loop_
_entity.id
_entity.type
_entity.pdbx_description
1 polymer ?
#
loop_
_entity_poly.entity_id
_entity_poly.type
_entity_poly.pdbx_seq_one_letter_code
_entity_poly.pdbx_strand_id
1 'polypeptide(L)'
;MKKLLILFFSVMATVAMFAQSVTVSGTVIDADSKEPLIGVSILEVGTNNGLITDLDGFFQMGVPAGTTLQLSYVGYETQEINVGSKSNLGVIELMPEAVGLEDVTIVGQIAVQRKTPIAVSQVTAIEIEERIGGGEFVEVLKNTPGVHANNATGGWGDSEIYMRGFDNTNIAMMINGVPMNGMENGKVYWANWQGLSDVTSVMQTQRGLGASKMSAPSVGGTINIVTKGLDAKKGGSFSYSMGDNGYNKVAFSVSTGLMKNGWAITVMGSRTWGDGYIQGTNFEGYNYFANISKRINENHQLSLTGFGAPQEHYQRSGGLTMSEWNNVRKYMKDGVHFSRYNPTYGYDNYGNQNSANFNAYHKPQISLNHIWQIDHKSSWSTTAYVSLGRGYGRTAEPGLNSSYSYTDLTYGSNYGTLAHTFRRADGTFDYGAVMELNNRNNPMYDPTSDQYERLYAGSQLVICENRNDHNWYGLTSTYTNKFADAIDFYAGIDVRYYQGKHNATISDLLGGDYFIDATRAKVKADRNSAALDPMWQYEKLTIGDIAYRNYDGFVVQEGAFAQLEYNQNNWSAFVNGSVNYNHYWKVDYFYYDAEKGKSDVLGFLGGTIKAGANYAFNKHHNAFVNLGYISRAPNLDYGAFMNASTSNAINTEAKNEKVASAEIGYGFHNEYVNVAVNGYFTEWMDKTMTKSGTLGDNQKEFFMNMTGVNARHMGLEFEVKARPAKWVEISAMLSLGDWKWDSDSVVGYAYDGQGQALGLDENNMTVITEPGAPNHQYAIINMKGINVGGSAQTTANLGVTFKPFKGFRIGAEYTLYDRNYAYYSFSGSNLAIGKTMNLLQPWRIPTAGQLDMRASYHFQIGGLNATLSGNINNLLNQYYIEKAWNPSTVSENITEVNADNVYFFFSKGLTYNIRLKVNF
;
A
#
# COMPACT_ATOMS: atom_id res chain seq x y z
N MET A 1 42.99 12.69 12.39
CA MET A 1 42.54 11.67 13.34
C MET A 1 42.85 12.00 14.81
N LYS A 2 44.05 12.36 15.25
CA LYS A 2 44.34 12.68 16.66
C LYS A 2 43.58 13.92 17.21
N LYS A 3 43.27 14.95 16.42
CA LYS A 3 42.50 16.13 16.86
C LYS A 3 40.99 15.87 16.97
N LEU A 4 40.45 14.90 16.19
CA LEU A 4 39.03 14.50 16.31
C LEU A 4 38.79 13.62 17.55
N LEU A 5 39.77 12.78 17.92
CA LEU A 5 39.69 11.98 19.16
C LEU A 5 39.78 12.85 20.42
N ILE A 6 40.58 13.91 20.42
CA ILE A 6 40.68 14.84 21.55
C ILE A 6 39.38 15.66 21.69
N LEU A 7 38.75 16.06 20.62
CA LEU A 7 37.42 16.73 20.65
C LEU A 7 36.34 15.80 21.20
N PHE A 8 36.36 14.53 20.83
CA PHE A 8 35.41 13.50 21.29
C PHE A 8 35.60 13.22 22.80
N PHE A 9 36.86 13.15 23.28
CA PHE A 9 37.16 12.97 24.72
C PHE A 9 36.91 14.23 25.53
N SER A 10 37.06 15.44 25.00
CA SER A 10 36.77 16.69 25.70
C SER A 10 35.26 16.89 25.90
N VAL A 11 34.41 16.41 24.97
CA VAL A 11 32.93 16.43 25.08
C VAL A 11 32.45 15.39 26.11
N MET A 12 33.17 14.30 26.32
CA MET A 12 32.88 13.33 27.37
C MET A 12 33.25 13.77 28.79
N ALA A 13 34.14 14.72 28.93
CA ALA A 13 34.61 15.16 30.26
C ALA A 13 33.73 16.24 30.91
N THR A 14 32.75 16.81 30.19
CA THR A 14 31.86 17.85 30.75
C THR A 14 30.53 17.33 31.34
N VAL A 15 30.36 16.01 31.48
CA VAL A 15 29.08 15.38 31.93
C VAL A 15 29.12 14.95 33.42
N ALA A 16 30.05 15.41 34.22
CA ALA A 16 30.16 15.02 35.62
C ALA A 16 29.87 16.19 36.59
N MET A 17 28.61 16.66 36.62
CA MET A 17 28.03 17.33 37.76
C MET A 17 26.72 16.63 38.13
N PHE A 18 26.78 15.63 38.98
CA PHE A 18 25.63 14.91 39.52
C PHE A 18 25.03 15.66 40.71
N ALA A 19 23.80 16.20 40.52
CA ALA A 19 22.85 16.30 41.61
C ALA A 19 22.48 14.86 42.05
N GLN A 20 22.23 14.61 43.33
CA GLN A 20 21.77 13.31 43.82
C GLN A 20 20.51 12.91 43.06
N SER A 21 20.63 12.05 42.04
CA SER A 21 19.51 11.51 41.28
C SER A 21 19.00 10.25 41.98
N VAL A 22 17.69 10.21 42.20
CA VAL A 22 16.97 9.01 42.66
C VAL A 22 16.53 8.23 41.44
N THR A 23 16.84 6.94 41.36
CA THR A 23 16.30 6.08 40.30
C THR A 23 14.86 5.72 40.63
N VAL A 24 13.92 6.20 39.78
CA VAL A 24 12.48 5.96 39.91
C VAL A 24 12.04 4.95 38.87
N SER A 25 11.18 4.03 39.28
CA SER A 25 10.60 3.02 38.38
C SER A 25 9.10 2.90 38.61
N GLY A 26 8.39 2.45 37.57
CA GLY A 26 6.96 2.15 37.63
C GLY A 26 6.52 1.36 36.42
N THR A 27 5.29 0.85 36.44
CA THR A 27 4.66 0.18 35.30
C THR A 27 3.38 0.91 34.95
N VAL A 28 3.24 1.34 33.69
CA VAL A 28 2.04 2.05 33.23
C VAL A 28 1.13 1.06 32.52
N ILE A 29 -0.14 1.04 32.91
CA ILE A 29 -1.15 0.17 32.35
C ILE A 29 -2.40 0.98 31.95
N ASP A 30 -3.17 0.42 31.04
CA ASP A 30 -4.52 0.90 30.72
C ASP A 30 -5.43 0.69 31.93
N ALA A 31 -6.15 1.73 32.34
CA ALA A 31 -7.01 1.67 33.52
C ALA A 31 -8.22 0.74 33.33
N ASP A 32 -8.66 0.52 32.10
CA ASP A 32 -9.80 -0.32 31.79
C ASP A 32 -9.39 -1.78 31.49
N SER A 33 -8.48 -2.00 30.56
CA SER A 33 -8.05 -3.34 30.13
C SER A 33 -7.00 -3.95 31.04
N LYS A 34 -6.33 -3.13 31.87
CA LYS A 34 -5.14 -3.51 32.65
C LYS A 34 -3.96 -4.00 31.83
N GLU A 35 -4.00 -3.79 30.52
CA GLU A 35 -2.87 -4.09 29.65
C GLU A 35 -1.75 -3.07 29.86
N PRO A 36 -0.47 -3.49 29.86
CA PRO A 36 0.65 -2.54 29.89
C PRO A 36 0.59 -1.61 28.69
N LEU A 37 0.76 -0.32 28.95
CA LEU A 37 0.85 0.69 27.91
C LEU A 37 2.30 0.84 27.44
N ILE A 38 2.54 0.40 26.24
CA ILE A 38 3.85 0.40 25.59
C ILE A 38 4.07 1.76 24.92
N GLY A 39 5.22 2.40 25.20
CA GLY A 39 5.52 3.68 24.54
C GLY A 39 4.89 4.91 25.21
N VAL A 40 4.35 4.79 26.43
CA VAL A 40 3.90 5.95 27.20
C VAL A 40 5.07 6.89 27.44
N SER A 41 4.88 8.15 27.15
CA SER A 41 5.86 9.19 27.42
C SER A 41 5.92 9.51 28.92
N ILE A 42 7.09 9.36 29.53
CA ILE A 42 7.39 9.76 30.90
C ILE A 42 8.38 10.93 30.85
N LEU A 43 7.96 12.11 31.26
CA LEU A 43 8.75 13.34 31.21
C LEU A 43 8.90 13.95 32.60
N GLU A 44 10.10 14.35 32.98
CA GLU A 44 10.34 15.19 34.14
C GLU A 44 9.88 16.61 33.84
N VAL A 45 8.84 17.07 34.54
CA VAL A 45 8.22 18.38 34.32
C VAL A 45 9.24 19.52 34.47
N GLY A 46 9.29 20.39 33.49
CA GLY A 46 10.22 21.54 33.46
C GLY A 46 11.63 21.20 32.99
N THR A 47 11.89 19.95 32.60
CA THR A 47 13.19 19.51 32.07
C THR A 47 12.99 18.81 30.71
N ASN A 48 14.11 18.39 30.13
CA ASN A 48 14.07 17.54 28.91
C ASN A 48 14.45 16.08 29.24
N ASN A 49 14.46 15.71 30.52
CA ASN A 49 14.75 14.36 30.95
C ASN A 49 13.49 13.52 30.84
N GLY A 50 13.47 12.52 29.98
CA GLY A 50 12.31 11.68 29.77
C GLY A 50 12.65 10.39 29.04
N LEU A 51 11.72 9.42 29.11
CA LEU A 51 11.83 8.13 28.41
C LEU A 51 10.43 7.62 28.04
N ILE A 52 10.36 6.51 27.34
CA ILE A 52 9.10 5.80 27.09
C ILE A 52 9.04 4.49 27.86
N THR A 53 7.82 4.03 28.18
CA THR A 53 7.64 2.71 28.76
C THR A 53 8.07 1.63 27.75
N ASP A 54 8.64 0.55 28.27
CA ASP A 54 8.99 -0.64 27.49
C ASP A 54 7.73 -1.48 27.16
N LEU A 55 7.96 -2.67 26.60
CA LEU A 55 6.89 -3.59 26.19
C LEU A 55 6.07 -4.17 27.36
N ASP A 56 6.53 -4.02 28.58
CA ASP A 56 5.82 -4.37 29.80
C ASP A 56 5.14 -3.16 30.46
N GLY A 57 5.10 -2.02 29.75
CA GLY A 57 4.67 -0.75 30.33
C GLY A 57 5.63 -0.23 31.40
N PHE A 58 6.80 -0.85 31.57
CA PHE A 58 7.74 -0.52 32.64
C PHE A 58 8.66 0.63 32.21
N PHE A 59 8.96 1.50 33.18
CA PHE A 59 9.97 2.54 33.02
C PHE A 59 10.90 2.61 34.24
N GLN A 60 12.12 3.09 33.97
CA GLN A 60 13.08 3.39 35.02
C GLN A 60 13.94 4.58 34.59
N MET A 61 13.95 5.65 35.39
CA MET A 61 14.71 6.87 35.08
C MET A 61 15.34 7.47 36.30
N GLY A 62 16.46 8.15 36.10
CA GLY A 62 17.12 8.95 37.15
C GLY A 62 16.53 10.37 37.16
N VAL A 63 16.02 10.82 38.29
CA VAL A 63 15.45 12.17 38.48
C VAL A 63 15.86 12.76 39.85
N PRO A 64 15.88 14.08 39.99
CA PRO A 64 16.04 14.71 41.30
C PRO A 64 14.90 14.32 42.27
N ALA A 65 15.20 14.19 43.56
CA ALA A 65 14.19 13.92 44.56
C ALA A 65 13.12 15.05 44.60
N GLY A 66 11.83 14.68 44.68
CA GLY A 66 10.71 15.63 44.69
C GLY A 66 10.27 16.12 43.29
N THR A 67 10.80 15.57 42.20
CA THR A 67 10.40 15.87 40.82
C THR A 67 8.97 15.39 40.57
N THR A 68 8.27 16.12 39.68
CA THR A 68 7.00 15.66 39.11
C THR A 68 7.25 15.05 37.73
N LEU A 69 6.74 13.85 37.53
CA LEU A 69 6.73 13.17 36.21
C LEU A 69 5.39 13.37 35.54
N GLN A 70 5.42 13.76 34.28
CA GLN A 70 4.24 13.79 33.39
C GLN A 70 4.24 12.52 32.54
N LEU A 71 3.14 11.78 32.59
CA LEU A 71 2.90 10.60 31.79
C LEU A 71 1.87 10.96 30.74
N SER A 72 2.22 10.80 29.47
CA SER A 72 1.32 11.06 28.34
C SER A 72 1.35 9.91 27.35
N TYR A 73 0.18 9.55 26.83
CA TYR A 73 0.01 8.53 25.80
C TYR A 73 -1.18 8.87 24.91
N VAL A 74 -1.05 8.59 23.62
CA VAL A 74 -2.11 8.92 22.64
C VAL A 74 -3.40 8.17 22.96
N GLY A 75 -4.49 8.90 23.18
CA GLY A 75 -5.80 8.33 23.56
C GLY A 75 -5.98 8.11 25.06
N TYR A 76 -5.13 8.70 25.90
CA TYR A 76 -5.20 8.60 27.37
C TYR A 76 -5.05 9.97 28.03
N GLU A 77 -5.67 10.13 29.21
CA GLU A 77 -5.50 11.32 30.03
C GLU A 77 -4.03 11.48 30.45
N THR A 78 -3.49 12.66 30.25
CA THR A 78 -2.15 12.99 30.75
C THR A 78 -2.18 13.05 32.28
N GLN A 79 -1.31 12.28 32.93
CA GLN A 79 -1.22 12.22 34.36
C GLN A 79 0.09 12.79 34.89
N GLU A 80 0.05 13.62 35.92
CA GLU A 80 1.23 14.10 36.65
C GLU A 80 1.38 13.39 38.00
N ILE A 81 2.58 12.88 38.26
CA ILE A 81 2.90 12.16 39.50
C ILE A 81 4.10 12.80 40.16
N ASN A 82 3.92 13.27 41.36
CA ASN A 82 5.04 13.71 42.19
C ASN A 82 5.78 12.48 42.78
N VAL A 83 7.06 12.38 42.44
CA VAL A 83 7.90 11.24 42.85
C VAL A 83 8.15 11.21 44.36
N GLY A 84 8.20 12.36 45.02
CA GLY A 84 8.53 12.46 46.43
C GLY A 84 9.90 11.82 46.72
N SER A 85 9.91 10.90 47.70
CA SER A 85 11.09 10.09 48.06
C SER A 85 10.97 8.63 47.59
N LYS A 86 9.96 8.28 46.73
CA LYS A 86 9.70 6.90 46.31
C LYS A 86 10.60 6.53 45.14
N SER A 87 11.32 5.43 45.26
CA SER A 87 12.08 4.82 44.15
C SER A 87 11.26 3.89 43.26
N ASN A 88 10.08 3.47 43.71
CA ASN A 88 9.15 2.66 42.94
C ASN A 88 7.72 3.22 43.06
N LEU A 89 7.15 3.64 41.97
CA LEU A 89 5.79 4.20 41.87
C LEU A 89 4.70 3.12 41.76
N GLY A 90 5.11 1.85 41.62
CA GLY A 90 4.17 0.73 41.47
C GLY A 90 3.50 0.73 40.09
N VAL A 91 2.23 0.31 40.08
CA VAL A 91 1.40 0.32 38.86
C VAL A 91 0.70 1.67 38.75
N ILE A 92 0.85 2.30 37.62
CA ILE A 92 0.22 3.58 37.25
C ILE A 92 -0.83 3.30 36.21
N GLU A 93 -2.06 3.62 36.49
CA GLU A 93 -3.18 3.40 35.60
C GLU A 93 -3.48 4.70 34.81
N LEU A 94 -3.34 4.68 33.48
CA LEU A 94 -3.82 5.78 32.65
C LEU A 94 -5.25 5.50 32.20
N MET A 95 -6.12 6.49 32.38
CA MET A 95 -7.50 6.41 31.93
C MET A 95 -7.58 6.65 30.42
N PRO A 96 -8.22 5.77 29.62
CA PRO A 96 -8.53 6.08 28.24
C PRO A 96 -9.40 7.33 28.18
N GLU A 97 -8.93 8.33 27.48
CA GLU A 97 -9.69 9.57 27.25
C GLU A 97 -10.10 9.65 25.77
N ALA A 98 -11.36 10.04 25.55
CA ALA A 98 -11.75 10.55 24.25
C ALA A 98 -11.16 11.95 24.09
N VAL A 99 -9.87 11.98 23.73
CA VAL A 99 -9.11 13.18 23.34
C VAL A 99 -9.28 14.39 24.26
N GLY A 100 -8.39 14.54 25.21
CA GLY A 100 -8.18 15.82 25.89
C GLY A 100 -7.70 16.89 24.89
N LEU A 101 -8.16 18.10 25.05
CA LEU A 101 -7.91 19.24 24.15
C LEU A 101 -6.43 19.67 24.02
N GLU A 102 -5.50 19.08 24.78
CA GLU A 102 -4.07 19.41 24.75
C GLU A 102 -3.26 18.66 23.67
N ASP A 103 -3.79 17.53 23.13
CA ASP A 103 -3.14 16.68 22.12
C ASP A 103 -3.83 16.71 20.74
N VAL A 104 -4.41 17.80 20.37
CA VAL A 104 -5.34 17.98 19.23
C VAL A 104 -4.75 17.69 17.84
N THR A 105 -3.49 17.34 17.71
CA THR A 105 -2.81 17.42 16.41
C THR A 105 -3.19 16.36 15.39
N ILE A 106 -3.49 15.14 15.80
CA ILE A 106 -3.71 14.01 14.87
C ILE A 106 -4.73 13.04 15.45
N VAL A 107 -5.00 13.18 16.72
CA VAL A 107 -5.81 12.29 17.54
C VAL A 107 -7.29 12.31 17.15
N GLY A 108 -7.77 13.38 16.51
CA GLY A 108 -9.16 13.47 16.03
C GLY A 108 -9.55 12.40 15.00
N GLN A 109 -8.58 11.69 14.42
CA GLN A 109 -8.84 10.60 13.45
C GLN A 109 -8.59 9.20 14.03
N ILE A 110 -8.13 9.09 15.27
CA ILE A 110 -7.89 7.81 15.92
C ILE A 110 -9.18 7.37 16.62
N ALA A 111 -9.62 6.13 16.30
CA ALA A 111 -10.73 5.50 17.00
C ALA A 111 -10.25 4.99 18.37
N VAL A 112 -11.02 5.28 19.40
CA VAL A 112 -10.71 4.79 20.75
C VAL A 112 -11.33 3.41 20.92
N GLN A 113 -10.48 2.41 21.19
CA GLN A 113 -10.94 1.03 21.39
C GLN A 113 -12.00 1.00 22.49
N ARG A 114 -13.11 0.26 22.26
CA ARG A 114 -14.28 0.10 23.14
C ARG A 114 -15.17 1.34 23.34
N LYS A 115 -14.71 2.55 23.03
CA LYS A 115 -15.57 3.75 23.02
C LYS A 115 -16.15 3.97 21.62
N THR A 116 -15.33 3.86 20.60
CA THR A 116 -15.80 3.94 19.20
C THR A 116 -16.39 2.59 18.79
N PRO A 117 -17.64 2.49 18.33
CA PRO A 117 -18.33 1.24 18.00
C PRO A 117 -17.86 0.66 16.65
N ILE A 118 -16.58 0.31 16.53
CA ILE A 118 -15.97 -0.25 15.32
C ILE A 118 -14.92 -1.31 15.67
N ALA A 119 -14.65 -2.19 14.71
CA ALA A 119 -13.54 -3.15 14.80
C ALA A 119 -12.21 -2.43 14.55
N VAL A 120 -11.42 -2.20 15.59
CA VAL A 120 -10.15 -1.49 15.52
C VAL A 120 -9.01 -2.32 16.12
N SER A 121 -7.85 -2.27 15.46
CA SER A 121 -6.59 -2.83 15.97
C SER A 121 -5.50 -1.78 15.86
N GLN A 122 -4.57 -1.77 16.82
CA GLN A 122 -3.42 -0.86 16.84
C GLN A 122 -2.13 -1.65 16.88
N VAL A 123 -1.10 -1.12 16.20
CA VAL A 123 0.27 -1.62 16.23
C VAL A 123 1.17 -0.45 16.62
N THR A 124 1.87 -0.60 17.73
CA THR A 124 2.75 0.44 18.28
C THR A 124 4.10 0.49 17.56
N ALA A 125 4.83 1.59 17.70
CA ALA A 125 6.17 1.75 17.14
C ALA A 125 7.11 0.59 17.51
N ILE A 126 7.06 0.13 18.77
CA ILE A 126 7.93 -0.95 19.26
C ILE A 126 7.54 -2.29 18.61
N GLU A 127 6.23 -2.58 18.51
CA GLU A 127 5.77 -3.80 17.81
C GLU A 127 6.13 -3.79 16.33
N ILE A 128 6.02 -2.62 15.66
CA ILE A 128 6.49 -2.45 14.27
C ILE A 128 7.98 -2.77 14.19
N GLU A 129 8.77 -2.20 15.07
CA GLU A 129 10.22 -2.35 15.13
C GLU A 129 10.67 -3.80 15.37
N GLU A 130 9.95 -4.55 16.22
CA GLU A 130 10.24 -5.95 16.50
C GLU A 130 9.78 -6.90 15.37
N ARG A 131 8.66 -6.58 14.67
CA ARG A 131 8.06 -7.47 13.67
C ARG A 131 8.58 -7.27 12.27
N ILE A 132 8.95 -6.03 11.91
CA ILE A 132 9.28 -5.72 10.52
C ILE A 132 10.49 -6.49 10.00
N GLY A 133 11.49 -6.70 10.85
CA GLY A 133 12.71 -7.38 10.44
C GLY A 133 13.29 -6.81 9.15
N GLY A 134 13.51 -7.66 8.17
CA GLY A 134 13.84 -7.30 6.77
C GLY A 134 12.61 -7.23 5.86
N GLY A 135 11.40 -7.35 6.40
CA GLY A 135 10.13 -7.29 5.67
C GLY A 135 9.68 -5.88 5.34
N GLU A 136 8.55 -5.79 4.67
CA GLU A 136 7.94 -4.52 4.30
C GLU A 136 6.94 -4.03 5.34
N PHE A 137 6.69 -2.72 5.35
CA PHE A 137 5.91 -2.06 6.39
C PHE A 137 4.50 -2.65 6.61
N VAL A 138 3.82 -3.07 5.55
CA VAL A 138 2.47 -3.65 5.66
C VAL A 138 2.44 -5.05 6.24
N GLU A 139 3.54 -5.79 6.15
CA GLU A 139 3.61 -7.16 6.64
C GLU A 139 3.46 -7.26 8.17
N VAL A 140 3.66 -6.14 8.89
CA VAL A 140 3.39 -6.08 10.33
C VAL A 140 1.92 -6.27 10.68
N LEU A 141 1.02 -6.07 9.70
CA LEU A 141 -0.43 -6.23 9.85
C LEU A 141 -0.93 -7.66 9.62
N LYS A 142 -0.08 -8.61 9.21
CA LYS A 142 -0.49 -10.00 8.92
C LYS A 142 -1.17 -10.71 10.10
N ASN A 143 -0.97 -10.22 11.33
CA ASN A 143 -1.58 -10.76 12.55
C ASN A 143 -2.89 -10.04 12.93
N THR A 144 -3.36 -9.12 12.10
CA THR A 144 -4.63 -8.41 12.30
C THR A 144 -5.76 -9.24 11.70
N PRO A 145 -6.83 -9.54 12.44
CA PRO A 145 -7.96 -10.30 11.89
C PRO A 145 -8.52 -9.66 10.62
N GLY A 146 -8.89 -10.46 9.63
CA GLY A 146 -9.43 -9.99 8.36
C GLY A 146 -8.43 -9.30 7.44
N VAL A 147 -7.16 -9.21 7.83
CA VAL A 147 -6.08 -8.66 7.00
C VAL A 147 -5.23 -9.78 6.42
N HIS A 148 -4.95 -9.71 5.13
CA HIS A 148 -4.00 -10.56 4.43
C HIS A 148 -2.96 -9.66 3.76
N ALA A 149 -1.75 -9.65 4.30
CA ALA A 149 -0.60 -8.96 3.71
C ALA A 149 0.37 -10.02 3.17
N ASN A 150 0.77 -9.85 1.91
CA ASN A 150 1.69 -10.76 1.23
C ASN A 150 2.74 -9.97 0.42
N ASN A 151 3.79 -10.66 0.01
CA ASN A 151 4.78 -10.13 -0.93
C ASN A 151 4.62 -10.84 -2.27
N ALA A 152 3.75 -10.30 -3.12
CA ALA A 152 3.19 -10.95 -4.31
C ALA A 152 4.22 -11.60 -5.24
N THR A 153 5.36 -10.95 -5.50
CA THR A 153 6.37 -11.42 -6.46
C THR A 153 7.62 -11.98 -5.79
N GLY A 154 7.77 -11.78 -4.49
CA GLY A 154 8.96 -12.09 -3.70
C GLY A 154 10.05 -11.03 -3.79
N GLY A 155 9.86 -9.96 -4.58
CA GLY A 155 10.75 -8.81 -4.69
C GLY A 155 10.60 -7.82 -3.53
N TRP A 156 11.51 -6.89 -3.41
CA TRP A 156 11.39 -5.77 -2.49
C TRP A 156 10.48 -4.69 -3.07
N GLY A 157 9.59 -4.13 -2.27
CA GLY A 157 8.64 -3.08 -2.69
C GLY A 157 7.33 -3.60 -3.27
N ASP A 158 7.15 -4.90 -3.40
CA ASP A 158 6.03 -5.55 -4.09
C ASP A 158 4.92 -6.06 -3.14
N SER A 159 4.90 -5.63 -1.89
CA SER A 159 3.88 -6.04 -0.94
C SER A 159 2.49 -5.56 -1.32
N GLU A 160 1.51 -6.41 -1.07
CA GLU A 160 0.09 -6.15 -1.21
C GLU A 160 -0.64 -6.33 0.10
N ILE A 161 -1.76 -5.65 0.27
CA ILE A 161 -2.63 -5.80 1.43
C ILE A 161 -4.08 -5.92 1.00
N TYR A 162 -4.76 -6.83 1.66
CA TYR A 162 -6.21 -7.06 1.53
C TYR A 162 -6.84 -6.96 2.91
N MET A 163 -8.04 -6.44 2.98
CA MET A 163 -8.83 -6.36 4.21
C MET A 163 -10.25 -6.86 3.93
N ARG A 164 -10.64 -7.97 4.58
CA ARG A 164 -11.93 -8.64 4.34
C ARG A 164 -12.20 -8.95 2.87
N GLY A 165 -11.13 -9.31 2.13
CA GLY A 165 -11.17 -9.60 0.69
C GLY A 165 -11.14 -8.38 -0.24
N PHE A 166 -11.16 -7.16 0.30
CA PHE A 166 -10.97 -5.94 -0.47
C PHE A 166 -9.47 -5.65 -0.62
N ASP A 167 -9.05 -5.35 -1.82
CA ASP A 167 -7.66 -4.98 -2.13
C ASP A 167 -7.32 -3.54 -1.70
N ASN A 168 -6.06 -3.15 -1.85
CA ASN A 168 -5.56 -1.85 -1.43
C ASN A 168 -6.23 -0.64 -2.12
N THR A 169 -6.91 -0.81 -3.27
CA THR A 169 -7.67 0.25 -3.94
C THR A 169 -8.95 0.60 -3.18
N ASN A 170 -9.39 -0.29 -2.33
CA ASN A 170 -10.62 -0.22 -1.55
C ASN A 170 -10.37 0.04 -0.06
N ILE A 171 -9.12 0.22 0.35
CA ILE A 171 -8.71 0.51 1.72
C ILE A 171 -8.14 1.94 1.75
N ALA A 172 -8.70 2.82 2.60
CA ALA A 172 -8.14 4.16 2.75
C ALA A 172 -6.83 4.09 3.55
N MET A 173 -5.77 4.60 2.97
CA MET A 173 -4.45 4.71 3.59
C MET A 173 -4.15 6.17 3.89
N MET A 174 -3.70 6.47 5.11
CA MET A 174 -3.41 7.84 5.54
C MET A 174 -2.11 7.94 6.30
N ILE A 175 -1.40 9.05 6.11
CA ILE A 175 -0.29 9.47 6.98
C ILE A 175 -0.69 10.79 7.63
N ASN A 176 -0.79 10.82 8.96
CA ASN A 176 -1.23 11.99 9.71
C ASN A 176 -2.54 12.59 9.18
N GLY A 177 -3.47 11.72 8.76
CA GLY A 177 -4.75 12.14 8.19
C GLY A 177 -4.72 12.59 6.73
N VAL A 178 -3.55 12.64 6.09
CA VAL A 178 -3.43 12.92 4.66
C VAL A 178 -3.58 11.62 3.86
N PRO A 179 -4.54 11.54 2.92
CA PRO A 179 -4.74 10.34 2.11
C PRO A 179 -3.55 10.04 1.18
N MET A 180 -3.22 8.76 1.03
CA MET A 180 -2.10 8.27 0.23
C MET A 180 -2.53 7.58 -1.07
N ASN A 181 -3.79 7.13 -1.16
CA ASN A 181 -4.29 6.39 -2.32
C ASN A 181 -4.22 7.26 -3.58
N GLY A 182 -3.75 6.68 -4.68
CA GLY A 182 -3.69 7.36 -5.98
C GLY A 182 -5.08 7.82 -6.44
N MET A 183 -5.18 9.06 -6.95
CA MET A 183 -6.48 9.65 -7.28
C MET A 183 -7.05 9.14 -8.62
N GLU A 184 -6.22 8.52 -9.48
CA GLU A 184 -6.67 7.96 -10.75
C GLU A 184 -7.16 6.51 -10.61
N ASN A 185 -6.52 5.71 -9.74
CA ASN A 185 -6.74 4.26 -9.66
C ASN A 185 -6.93 3.72 -8.23
N GLY A 186 -6.84 4.56 -7.21
CA GLY A 186 -7.00 4.15 -5.81
C GLY A 186 -5.83 3.36 -5.22
N LYS A 187 -4.77 3.04 -5.98
CA LYS A 187 -3.67 2.18 -5.52
C LYS A 187 -2.71 2.88 -4.56
N VAL A 188 -2.15 2.10 -3.64
CA VAL A 188 -0.98 2.48 -2.84
C VAL A 188 0.17 1.55 -3.21
N TYR A 189 1.30 2.14 -3.60
CA TYR A 189 2.54 1.42 -3.93
C TYR A 189 3.48 1.54 -2.73
N TRP A 190 3.69 0.44 -2.02
CA TRP A 190 4.40 0.44 -0.74
C TRP A 190 5.89 0.76 -0.87
N ALA A 191 6.49 0.49 -2.03
CA ALA A 191 7.85 0.91 -2.34
C ALA A 191 8.09 2.42 -2.14
N ASN A 192 7.07 3.26 -2.37
CA ASN A 192 7.16 4.72 -2.22
C ASN A 192 7.15 5.19 -0.75
N TRP A 193 6.89 4.29 0.20
CA TRP A 193 6.66 4.57 1.61
C TRP A 193 7.60 3.76 2.52
N GLN A 194 8.71 3.29 1.98
CA GLN A 194 9.75 2.63 2.76
C GLN A 194 10.27 3.59 3.84
N GLY A 195 10.63 3.04 5.01
CA GLY A 195 11.07 3.85 6.14
C GLY A 195 9.97 4.52 6.96
N LEU A 196 8.69 4.43 6.59
CA LEU A 196 7.60 4.83 7.49
C LEU A 196 7.70 4.13 8.85
N SER A 197 8.18 2.88 8.87
CA SER A 197 8.43 2.12 10.09
C SER A 197 9.34 2.84 11.11
N ASP A 198 10.29 3.64 10.62
CA ASP A 198 11.28 4.31 11.48
C ASP A 198 10.71 5.57 12.17
N VAL A 199 9.68 6.16 11.56
CA VAL A 199 9.05 7.41 12.02
C VAL A 199 7.65 7.23 12.58
N THR A 200 7.04 6.06 12.40
CA THR A 200 5.71 5.77 12.92
C THR A 200 5.70 5.75 14.44
N SER A 201 4.76 6.47 15.04
CA SER A 201 4.41 6.40 16.46
C SER A 201 3.40 5.30 16.72
N VAL A 202 2.33 5.27 15.91
CA VAL A 202 1.29 4.25 15.97
C VAL A 202 0.68 4.03 14.58
N MET A 203 0.30 2.80 14.27
CA MET A 203 -0.50 2.45 13.11
C MET A 203 -1.83 1.88 13.60
N GLN A 204 -2.93 2.50 13.18
CA GLN A 204 -4.28 2.07 13.51
C GLN A 204 -4.98 1.51 12.29
N THR A 205 -5.55 0.33 12.43
CA THR A 205 -6.35 -0.35 11.41
C THR A 205 -7.80 -0.39 11.87
N GLN A 206 -8.68 0.27 11.13
CA GLN A 206 -10.13 0.21 11.30
C GLN A 206 -10.70 -0.66 10.19
N ARG A 207 -11.31 -1.78 10.53
CA ARG A 207 -11.86 -2.75 9.57
C ARG A 207 -13.29 -2.38 9.21
N GLY A 208 -13.63 -2.52 7.91
CA GLY A 208 -14.98 -2.25 7.41
C GLY A 208 -15.36 -0.77 7.45
N LEU A 209 -16.53 -0.47 7.98
CA LEU A 209 -17.15 0.86 7.88
C LEU A 209 -16.41 2.00 8.58
N GLY A 210 -15.46 1.77 9.43
CA GLY A 210 -14.63 2.74 10.15
C GLY A 210 -15.29 4.09 10.46
N ALA A 211 -14.95 4.71 11.57
CA ALA A 211 -15.38 6.06 11.94
C ALA A 211 -14.41 7.13 11.39
N SER A 212 -14.01 7.01 10.12
CA SER A 212 -13.06 7.97 9.53
C SER A 212 -13.73 9.33 9.33
N LYS A 213 -13.12 10.36 9.89
CA LYS A 213 -13.54 11.76 9.78
C LYS A 213 -13.01 12.35 8.47
N MET A 214 -13.49 11.81 7.34
CA MET A 214 -13.07 12.19 5.99
C MET A 214 -14.26 12.13 5.04
N SER A 215 -14.21 12.92 3.97
CA SER A 215 -15.20 12.86 2.90
C SER A 215 -14.99 11.69 1.94
N ALA A 216 -13.73 11.22 1.78
CA ALA A 216 -13.42 10.14 0.86
C ALA A 216 -13.90 8.78 1.41
N PRO A 217 -14.73 8.04 0.67
CA PRO A 217 -15.28 6.77 1.13
C PRO A 217 -14.25 5.64 1.06
N SER A 218 -14.20 4.82 2.11
CA SER A 218 -13.44 3.57 2.17
C SER A 218 -14.39 2.40 2.35
N VAL A 219 -14.21 1.34 1.55
CA VAL A 219 -15.06 0.15 1.53
C VAL A 219 -14.54 -0.93 2.46
N GLY A 220 -13.28 -1.31 2.33
CA GLY A 220 -12.64 -2.38 3.10
C GLY A 220 -12.24 -1.96 4.51
N GLY A 221 -11.97 -0.69 4.71
CA GLY A 221 -11.50 -0.14 5.99
C GLY A 221 -10.48 0.98 5.82
N THR A 222 -9.87 1.39 6.94
CA THR A 222 -8.92 2.49 6.97
C THR A 222 -7.67 2.07 7.73
N ILE A 223 -6.50 2.40 7.19
CA ILE A 223 -5.21 2.30 7.89
C ILE A 223 -4.67 3.72 8.05
N ASN A 224 -4.52 4.17 9.30
CA ASN A 224 -3.96 5.48 9.61
C ASN A 224 -2.60 5.32 10.30
N ILE A 225 -1.60 5.96 9.73
CA ILE A 225 -0.22 5.96 10.21
C ILE A 225 0.04 7.31 10.83
N VAL A 226 0.33 7.33 12.12
CA VAL A 226 0.68 8.53 12.86
C VAL A 226 2.20 8.58 13.03
N THR A 227 2.82 9.65 12.59
CA THR A 227 4.28 9.84 12.71
C THR A 227 4.63 10.59 13.99
N LYS A 228 5.89 10.47 14.42
CA LYS A 228 6.46 11.26 15.52
C LYS A 228 6.35 12.74 15.22
N GLY A 229 5.91 13.53 16.17
CA GLY A 229 5.66 14.97 16.02
C GLY A 229 6.16 15.80 17.21
N LEU A 230 5.33 16.72 17.67
CA LEU A 230 5.64 17.64 18.79
C LEU A 230 5.90 16.89 20.11
N ASP A 231 5.28 15.74 20.27
CA ASP A 231 5.41 14.79 21.39
C ASP A 231 6.73 14.00 21.37
N ALA A 232 7.51 14.10 20.28
CA ALA A 232 8.79 13.43 20.20
C ALA A 232 9.75 13.93 21.30
N LYS A 233 10.33 12.99 22.04
CA LYS A 233 11.26 13.31 23.13
C LYS A 233 12.61 13.78 22.62
N LYS A 234 13.29 14.56 23.44
CA LYS A 234 14.70 14.87 23.23
C LYS A 234 15.53 13.58 23.27
N GLY A 235 16.33 13.38 22.25
CA GLY A 235 17.23 12.23 22.15
C GLY A 235 17.47 11.85 20.72
N GLY A 236 18.17 10.76 20.54
CA GLY A 236 18.44 10.22 19.21
C GLY A 236 18.61 8.72 19.23
N SER A 237 18.64 8.13 18.05
CA SER A 237 18.97 6.74 17.89
C SER A 237 19.81 6.54 16.63
N PHE A 238 20.65 5.53 16.67
CA PHE A 238 21.35 4.98 15.51
C PHE A 238 21.10 3.49 15.46
N SER A 239 20.81 2.95 14.29
CA SER A 239 20.66 1.51 14.12
C SER A 239 21.33 1.00 12.85
N TYR A 240 21.83 -0.22 12.94
CA TYR A 240 22.30 -0.99 11.81
C TYR A 240 21.65 -2.37 11.79
N SER A 241 21.13 -2.75 10.64
CA SER A 241 20.52 -4.06 10.41
C SER A 241 21.25 -4.76 9.27
N MET A 242 21.40 -6.07 9.38
CA MET A 242 21.93 -6.95 8.33
C MET A 242 21.09 -8.24 8.26
N GLY A 243 21.05 -8.85 7.10
CA GLY A 243 20.28 -10.08 6.91
C GLY A 243 20.76 -10.89 5.72
N ASP A 244 20.01 -11.90 5.38
CA ASP A 244 20.24 -12.73 4.21
C ASP A 244 20.06 -11.94 2.90
N ASN A 245 20.49 -12.52 1.78
CA ASN A 245 20.40 -11.90 0.43
C ASN A 245 20.98 -10.48 0.36
N GLY A 246 22.09 -10.23 1.08
CA GLY A 246 22.75 -8.93 1.07
C GLY A 246 21.98 -7.80 1.72
N TYR A 247 20.88 -8.08 2.47
CA TYR A 247 20.09 -7.05 3.14
C TYR A 247 20.90 -6.26 4.15
N ASN A 248 20.87 -4.94 4.02
CA ASN A 248 21.48 -4.00 4.95
C ASN A 248 20.59 -2.79 5.12
N LYS A 249 20.55 -2.24 6.34
CA LYS A 249 19.87 -0.96 6.63
C LYS A 249 20.64 -0.17 7.68
N VAL A 250 20.88 1.10 7.41
CA VAL A 250 21.39 2.09 8.37
C VAL A 250 20.30 3.12 8.59
N ALA A 251 20.01 3.45 9.84
CA ALA A 251 19.07 4.51 10.15
C ALA A 251 19.54 5.34 11.36
N PHE A 252 19.24 6.64 11.30
CA PHE A 252 19.42 7.55 12.43
C PHE A 252 18.17 8.40 12.64
N SER A 253 17.94 8.81 13.87
CA SER A 253 16.87 9.72 14.26
C SER A 253 17.35 10.63 15.37
N VAL A 254 17.01 11.91 15.31
CA VAL A 254 17.35 12.90 16.34
C VAL A 254 16.15 13.81 16.55
N SER A 255 15.80 14.04 17.82
CA SER A 255 14.75 15.00 18.21
C SER A 255 15.25 15.94 19.30
N THR A 256 14.89 17.20 19.20
CA THR A 256 15.15 18.20 20.25
C THR A 256 14.19 18.06 21.45
N GLY A 257 13.08 17.36 21.27
CA GLY A 257 11.91 17.48 22.13
C GLY A 257 11.32 18.91 22.09
N LEU A 258 10.30 19.16 22.86
CA LEU A 258 9.73 20.50 23.01
C LEU A 258 10.68 21.38 23.84
N MET A 259 11.27 22.38 23.16
CA MET A 259 12.17 23.35 23.78
C MET A 259 11.40 24.45 24.53
N LYS A 260 12.04 25.11 25.49
CA LYS A 260 11.44 26.21 26.29
C LYS A 260 10.87 27.36 25.44
N ASN A 261 11.41 27.58 24.25
CA ASN A 261 10.92 28.60 23.32
C ASN A 261 9.79 28.09 22.43
N GLY A 262 9.21 26.92 22.73
CA GLY A 262 8.07 26.33 22.01
C GLY A 262 8.40 25.64 20.68
N TRP A 263 9.66 25.47 20.32
CA TRP A 263 10.05 24.71 19.12
C TRP A 263 10.27 23.22 19.46
N ALA A 264 9.93 22.35 18.52
CA ALA A 264 10.34 20.95 18.50
C ALA A 264 10.78 20.59 17.09
N ILE A 265 11.93 19.92 16.96
CA ILE A 265 12.49 19.53 15.68
C ILE A 265 12.85 18.04 15.75
N THR A 266 12.35 17.25 14.83
CA THR A 266 12.71 15.84 14.66
C THR A 266 13.19 15.61 13.24
N VAL A 267 14.35 14.98 13.10
CA VAL A 267 14.95 14.63 11.80
C VAL A 267 15.33 13.15 11.81
N MET A 268 15.06 12.45 10.72
CA MET A 268 15.46 11.06 10.52
C MET A 268 15.97 10.86 9.09
N GLY A 269 16.92 9.94 8.93
CA GLY A 269 17.37 9.44 7.64
C GLY A 269 17.70 7.96 7.70
N SER A 270 17.49 7.25 6.61
CA SER A 270 17.93 5.86 6.47
C SER A 270 18.27 5.49 5.04
N ARG A 271 19.11 4.46 4.90
CA ARG A 271 19.41 3.78 3.64
C ARG A 271 19.20 2.28 3.83
N THR A 272 18.50 1.66 2.88
CA THR A 272 18.26 0.21 2.83
C THR A 272 18.70 -0.30 1.47
N TRP A 273 19.46 -1.41 1.43
CA TRP A 273 19.94 -2.00 0.18
C TRP A 273 20.14 -3.51 0.33
N GLY A 274 20.15 -4.22 -0.80
CA GLY A 274 20.38 -5.67 -0.84
C GLY A 274 20.33 -6.25 -2.22
N ASP A 275 20.71 -7.53 -2.33
CA ASP A 275 20.69 -8.28 -3.60
C ASP A 275 19.28 -8.76 -3.98
N GLY A 276 18.37 -8.79 -2.99
CA GLY A 276 17.01 -9.30 -3.13
C GLY A 276 16.91 -10.83 -3.02
N TYR A 277 15.74 -11.31 -2.62
CA TYR A 277 15.48 -12.74 -2.46
C TYR A 277 15.40 -13.47 -3.81
N ILE A 278 14.77 -12.84 -4.79
CA ILE A 278 14.61 -13.35 -6.16
C ILE A 278 15.88 -13.02 -6.96
N GLN A 279 16.27 -13.88 -7.88
CA GLN A 279 17.43 -13.72 -8.74
C GLN A 279 17.39 -12.38 -9.49
N GLY A 280 18.45 -11.56 -9.31
CA GLY A 280 18.61 -10.27 -9.98
C GLY A 280 17.61 -9.17 -9.58
N THR A 281 17.04 -9.24 -8.36
CA THR A 281 16.12 -8.23 -7.82
C THR A 281 16.79 -7.34 -6.78
N ASN A 282 18.01 -6.93 -7.05
CA ASN A 282 18.72 -5.98 -6.20
C ASN A 282 17.95 -4.65 -6.08
N PHE A 283 18.07 -4.04 -4.92
CA PHE A 283 17.33 -2.83 -4.57
C PHE A 283 18.17 -1.87 -3.74
N GLU A 284 17.79 -0.60 -3.83
CA GLU A 284 18.30 0.47 -2.98
C GLU A 284 17.19 1.49 -2.70
N GLY A 285 17.07 1.90 -1.44
CA GLY A 285 16.10 2.90 -1.01
C GLY A 285 16.69 3.81 0.06
N TYR A 286 16.34 5.09 -0.03
CA TYR A 286 16.68 6.10 0.96
C TYR A 286 15.39 6.63 1.59
N ASN A 287 15.47 7.08 2.82
CA ASN A 287 14.35 7.74 3.48
C ASN A 287 14.83 8.97 4.21
N TYR A 288 14.03 10.00 4.18
CA TYR A 288 14.21 11.18 4.98
C TYR A 288 12.88 11.63 5.58
N PHE A 289 12.95 12.13 6.78
CA PHE A 289 11.82 12.70 7.50
C PHE A 289 12.28 13.92 8.27
N ALA A 290 11.49 14.97 8.25
CA ALA A 290 11.69 16.14 9.10
C ALA A 290 10.33 16.61 9.59
N ASN A 291 10.24 16.86 10.90
CA ASN A 291 9.12 17.58 11.50
C ASN A 291 9.66 18.78 12.25
N ILE A 292 9.16 19.96 11.90
CA ILE A 292 9.47 21.21 12.58
C ILE A 292 8.16 21.78 13.11
N SER A 293 8.02 21.75 14.42
CA SER A 293 6.81 22.18 15.11
C SER A 293 7.09 23.39 15.98
N LYS A 294 6.11 24.29 16.09
CA LYS A 294 6.15 25.49 16.92
C LYS A 294 4.85 25.62 17.68
N ARG A 295 4.91 25.59 18.99
CA ARG A 295 3.85 26.12 19.86
C ARG A 295 4.02 27.63 19.90
N ILE A 296 3.17 28.37 19.17
CA ILE A 296 3.25 29.83 19.07
C ILE A 296 2.83 30.45 20.38
N ASN A 297 1.71 29.97 20.93
CA ASN A 297 1.17 30.28 22.25
C ASN A 297 0.28 29.10 22.72
N GLU A 298 -0.48 29.28 23.76
CA GLU A 298 -1.39 28.25 24.31
C GLU A 298 -2.50 27.83 23.33
N ASN A 299 -2.87 28.72 22.40
CA ASN A 299 -3.98 28.51 21.48
C ASN A 299 -3.54 28.09 20.07
N HIS A 300 -2.29 28.34 19.70
CA HIS A 300 -1.85 28.13 18.31
C HIS A 300 -0.59 27.27 18.23
N GLN A 301 -0.69 26.22 17.42
CA GLN A 301 0.42 25.33 17.09
C GLN A 301 0.54 25.22 15.57
N LEU A 302 1.77 25.21 15.08
CA LEU A 302 2.10 25.01 13.67
C LEU A 302 3.11 23.87 13.55
N SER A 303 2.90 22.96 12.60
CA SER A 303 3.80 21.84 12.32
C SER A 303 4.03 21.70 10.81
N LEU A 304 5.28 21.77 10.40
CA LEU A 304 5.72 21.45 9.04
C LEU A 304 6.34 20.06 9.07
N THR A 305 5.77 19.15 8.30
CA THR A 305 6.25 17.77 8.17
C THR A 305 6.62 17.49 6.73
N GLY A 306 7.82 16.98 6.51
CA GLY A 306 8.29 16.48 5.21
C GLY A 306 8.74 15.02 5.32
N PHE A 307 8.33 14.21 4.37
CA PHE A 307 8.72 12.80 4.25
C PHE A 307 8.95 12.45 2.79
N GLY A 308 9.96 11.63 2.51
CA GLY A 308 10.20 11.07 1.19
C GLY A 308 11.05 9.81 1.25
N ALA A 309 10.81 8.93 0.27
CA ALA A 309 11.45 7.63 0.16
C ALA A 309 11.88 7.36 -1.30
N PRO A 310 12.93 8.06 -1.81
CA PRO A 310 13.47 7.71 -3.12
C PRO A 310 14.00 6.28 -3.11
N GLN A 311 13.62 5.50 -4.13
CA GLN A 311 13.97 4.10 -4.25
C GLN A 311 14.17 3.68 -5.70
N GLU A 312 14.94 2.64 -5.88
CA GLU A 312 15.08 1.89 -7.13
C GLU A 312 15.21 0.39 -6.84
N HIS A 313 14.59 -0.42 -7.66
CA HIS A 313 14.68 -1.87 -7.53
C HIS A 313 14.37 -2.58 -8.83
N TYR A 314 15.03 -3.71 -9.04
CA TYR A 314 14.66 -4.66 -10.08
C TYR A 314 13.52 -5.54 -9.60
N GLN A 315 12.66 -5.93 -10.52
CA GLN A 315 11.46 -6.71 -10.22
C GLN A 315 11.44 -8.03 -10.98
N ARG A 316 10.66 -8.96 -10.47
CA ARG A 316 10.20 -10.11 -11.23
C ARG A 316 8.75 -9.87 -11.61
N SER A 317 8.45 -9.95 -12.90
CA SER A 317 7.07 -9.95 -13.39
C SER A 317 6.75 -11.27 -14.08
N GLY A 318 5.47 -11.66 -14.07
CA GLY A 318 4.98 -12.90 -14.64
C GLY A 318 5.18 -14.11 -13.74
N GLY A 319 4.09 -14.71 -13.32
CA GLY A 319 4.09 -16.03 -12.69
C GLY A 319 4.19 -17.12 -13.74
N LEU A 320 4.45 -18.31 -13.30
CA LEU A 320 4.53 -19.52 -14.12
C LEU A 320 3.49 -20.54 -13.64
N THR A 321 3.06 -21.41 -14.53
CA THR A 321 2.27 -22.60 -14.21
C THR A 321 3.14 -23.66 -13.51
N MET A 322 2.56 -24.70 -12.91
CA MET A 322 3.31 -25.77 -12.24
C MET A 322 4.28 -26.47 -13.20
N SER A 323 3.85 -26.73 -14.42
CA SER A 323 4.69 -27.35 -15.45
C SER A 323 5.90 -26.49 -15.79
N GLU A 324 5.70 -25.18 -15.96
CA GLU A 324 6.77 -24.23 -16.26
C GLU A 324 7.75 -24.10 -15.09
N TRP A 325 7.24 -24.02 -13.83
CA TRP A 325 8.11 -24.03 -12.65
C TRP A 325 8.99 -25.28 -12.56
N ASN A 326 8.45 -26.45 -12.92
CA ASN A 326 9.24 -27.67 -12.98
C ASN A 326 10.33 -27.61 -14.05
N ASN A 327 10.05 -27.00 -15.19
CA ASN A 327 11.00 -26.87 -16.29
C ASN A 327 12.16 -25.93 -15.96
N VAL A 328 11.96 -24.86 -15.18
CA VAL A 328 13.03 -23.92 -14.83
C VAL A 328 13.94 -24.42 -13.70
N ARG A 329 13.61 -25.52 -13.01
CA ARG A 329 14.45 -26.11 -11.95
C ARG A 329 15.91 -26.31 -12.38
N LYS A 330 16.13 -26.74 -13.63
CA LYS A 330 17.46 -27.00 -14.20
C LYS A 330 18.36 -25.75 -14.30
N TYR A 331 17.79 -24.55 -14.26
CA TYR A 331 18.55 -23.29 -14.31
C TYR A 331 19.07 -22.85 -12.94
N MET A 332 18.58 -23.44 -11.87
CA MET A 332 19.00 -23.04 -10.52
C MET A 332 20.19 -23.87 -10.06
N LYS A 333 21.12 -23.22 -9.34
CA LYS A 333 22.27 -23.89 -8.72
C LYS A 333 21.78 -24.87 -7.64
N ASP A 334 22.57 -25.91 -7.39
CA ASP A 334 22.32 -26.85 -6.32
C ASP A 334 22.10 -26.12 -4.97
N GLY A 335 21.05 -26.53 -4.25
CA GLY A 335 20.67 -25.92 -2.97
C GLY A 335 19.87 -24.62 -3.06
N VAL A 336 19.67 -24.04 -4.26
CA VAL A 336 18.82 -22.86 -4.47
C VAL A 336 17.46 -23.30 -4.98
N HIS A 337 16.38 -22.92 -4.27
CA HIS A 337 15.04 -23.28 -4.68
C HIS A 337 14.63 -22.60 -5.99
N PHE A 338 13.98 -23.34 -6.88
CA PHE A 338 13.61 -22.89 -8.23
C PHE A 338 12.62 -21.70 -8.22
N SER A 339 11.89 -21.48 -7.13
CA SER A 339 11.03 -20.31 -6.98
C SER A 339 11.75 -18.96 -7.01
N ARG A 340 13.08 -18.96 -6.86
CA ARG A 340 13.92 -17.76 -6.98
C ARG A 340 14.25 -17.38 -8.41
N TYR A 341 13.90 -18.19 -9.39
CA TYR A 341 14.12 -17.91 -10.79
C TYR A 341 13.42 -16.63 -11.24
N ASN A 342 14.13 -15.81 -12.03
CA ASN A 342 13.62 -14.59 -12.64
C ASN A 342 13.83 -14.62 -14.16
N PRO A 343 12.77 -14.71 -14.96
CA PRO A 343 12.87 -14.85 -16.41
C PRO A 343 13.41 -13.61 -17.13
N THR A 344 13.32 -12.44 -16.53
CA THR A 344 13.73 -11.17 -17.15
C THR A 344 15.12 -10.70 -16.75
N TYR A 345 15.73 -11.36 -15.76
CA TYR A 345 17.07 -11.10 -15.31
C TYR A 345 18.10 -11.69 -16.29
N GLY A 346 19.10 -10.92 -16.64
CA GLY A 346 20.18 -11.39 -17.50
C GLY A 346 21.30 -10.39 -17.66
N TYR A 347 22.07 -10.55 -18.73
CA TYR A 347 23.27 -9.77 -18.96
C TYR A 347 23.39 -9.29 -20.41
N ASP A 348 24.01 -8.14 -20.58
CA ASP A 348 24.42 -7.60 -21.86
C ASP A 348 25.72 -8.24 -22.39
N ASN A 349 26.21 -7.78 -23.56
CA ASN A 349 27.45 -8.23 -24.16
C ASN A 349 28.71 -7.82 -23.38
N TYR A 350 28.57 -6.85 -22.46
CA TYR A 350 29.66 -6.35 -21.64
C TYR A 350 29.71 -7.03 -20.27
N GLY A 351 28.74 -7.92 -19.98
CA GLY A 351 28.60 -8.60 -18.70
C GLY A 351 27.91 -7.77 -17.64
N ASN A 352 27.27 -6.64 -18.01
CA ASN A 352 26.47 -5.87 -17.07
C ASN A 352 25.12 -6.53 -16.88
N GLN A 353 24.63 -6.52 -15.66
CA GLN A 353 23.27 -6.95 -15.33
C GLN A 353 22.26 -6.03 -16.00
N ASN A 354 21.22 -6.60 -16.59
CA ASN A 354 20.09 -5.87 -17.14
C ASN A 354 18.76 -6.59 -16.86
N SER A 355 17.69 -5.84 -16.87
CA SER A 355 16.32 -6.36 -16.81
C SER A 355 15.34 -5.37 -17.40
N ALA A 356 14.38 -5.86 -18.18
CA ALA A 356 13.25 -5.08 -18.65
C ALA A 356 12.27 -4.70 -17.53
N ASN A 357 12.39 -5.30 -16.34
CA ASN A 357 11.53 -5.00 -15.20
C ASN A 357 12.33 -4.31 -14.10
N PHE A 358 12.12 -3.02 -14.00
CA PHE A 358 12.78 -2.14 -13.02
C PHE A 358 11.81 -1.03 -12.63
N ASN A 359 11.88 -0.59 -11.39
CA ASN A 359 11.11 0.53 -10.88
C ASN A 359 12.01 1.51 -10.13
N ALA A 360 11.88 2.79 -10.45
CA ALA A 360 12.50 3.87 -9.70
C ALA A 360 11.45 4.95 -9.44
N TYR A 361 11.28 5.33 -8.17
CA TYR A 361 10.26 6.30 -7.81
C TYR A 361 10.65 7.12 -6.59
N HIS A 362 10.25 8.40 -6.59
CA HIS A 362 10.33 9.29 -5.44
C HIS A 362 9.04 10.09 -5.33
N LYS A 363 8.31 9.90 -4.23
CA LYS A 363 7.02 10.57 -3.96
C LYS A 363 7.09 11.31 -2.62
N PRO A 364 7.78 12.48 -2.57
CA PRO A 364 7.83 13.28 -1.34
C PRO A 364 6.44 13.83 -1.00
N GLN A 365 6.18 13.93 0.29
CA GLN A 365 5.00 14.60 0.83
C GLN A 365 5.44 15.65 1.84
N ILE A 366 4.95 16.86 1.68
CA ILE A 366 5.16 17.98 2.58
C ILE A 366 3.80 18.45 3.05
N SER A 367 3.61 18.57 4.35
CA SER A 367 2.37 19.07 4.95
C SER A 367 2.62 20.15 5.99
N LEU A 368 1.79 21.17 5.96
CA LEU A 368 1.74 22.23 6.96
C LEU A 368 0.42 22.09 7.72
N ASN A 369 0.51 21.77 9.00
CA ASN A 369 -0.63 21.65 9.88
C ASN A 369 -0.67 22.84 10.85
N HIS A 370 -1.82 23.50 10.94
CA HIS A 370 -2.12 24.52 11.94
C HIS A 370 -3.26 24.06 12.81
N ILE A 371 -3.06 24.15 14.12
CA ILE A 371 -4.08 23.89 15.11
C ILE A 371 -4.35 25.19 15.88
N TRP A 372 -5.62 25.54 15.94
CA TRP A 372 -6.15 26.63 16.72
C TRP A 372 -7.08 26.08 17.80
N GLN A 373 -6.62 26.12 19.05
CA GLN A 373 -7.46 25.88 20.23
C GLN A 373 -8.25 27.15 20.50
N ILE A 374 -9.51 27.19 20.09
CA ILE A 374 -10.39 28.38 20.21
C ILE A 374 -10.70 28.63 21.68
N ASP A 375 -11.13 27.58 22.37
CA ASP A 375 -11.38 27.53 23.81
C ASP A 375 -11.24 26.07 24.32
N HIS A 376 -11.58 25.82 25.58
CA HIS A 376 -11.46 24.50 26.22
C HIS A 376 -12.39 23.43 25.63
N LYS A 377 -13.35 23.79 24.75
CA LYS A 377 -14.29 22.88 24.09
C LYS A 377 -14.13 22.81 22.58
N SER A 378 -13.46 23.79 21.98
CA SER A 378 -13.45 23.98 20.54
C SER A 378 -12.06 24.07 19.99
N SER A 379 -11.80 23.37 18.90
CA SER A 379 -10.56 23.47 18.15
C SER A 379 -10.79 23.50 16.65
N TRP A 380 -9.83 24.05 15.92
CA TRP A 380 -9.83 24.06 14.47
C TRP A 380 -8.46 23.60 13.96
N SER A 381 -8.44 22.50 13.19
CA SER A 381 -7.24 21.96 12.60
C SER A 381 -7.30 22.11 11.08
N THR A 382 -6.24 22.69 10.48
CA THR A 382 -6.14 22.83 9.02
C THR A 382 -4.79 22.29 8.56
N THR A 383 -4.82 21.39 7.59
CA THR A 383 -3.63 20.80 6.97
C THR A 383 -3.62 21.10 5.47
N ALA A 384 -2.63 21.85 5.01
CA ALA A 384 -2.30 22.00 3.59
C ALA A 384 -1.15 21.06 3.25
N TYR A 385 -1.22 20.38 2.11
CA TYR A 385 -0.16 19.46 1.72
C TYR A 385 0.09 19.44 0.22
N VAL A 386 1.32 19.06 -0.14
CA VAL A 386 1.76 18.83 -1.51
C VAL A 386 2.56 17.54 -1.60
N SER A 387 2.34 16.79 -2.69
CA SER A 387 3.16 15.64 -3.07
C SER A 387 3.54 15.71 -4.54
N LEU A 388 4.85 15.66 -4.83
CA LEU A 388 5.40 15.78 -6.17
C LEU A 388 6.11 14.49 -6.56
N GLY A 389 5.34 13.48 -6.96
CA GLY A 389 5.87 12.17 -7.37
C GLY A 389 6.59 12.25 -8.70
N ARG A 390 7.75 11.61 -8.81
CA ARG A 390 8.54 11.45 -10.04
C ARG A 390 9.07 10.04 -10.09
N GLY A 391 8.90 9.38 -11.24
CA GLY A 391 9.44 8.05 -11.39
C GLY A 391 8.85 7.24 -12.53
N TYR A 392 9.34 6.02 -12.68
CA TYR A 392 9.02 5.16 -13.80
C TYR A 392 9.15 3.67 -13.45
N GLY A 393 8.46 2.85 -14.24
CA GLY A 393 8.74 1.43 -14.40
C GLY A 393 9.29 1.16 -15.79
N ARG A 394 10.25 0.26 -15.94
CA ARG A 394 10.74 -0.16 -17.26
C ARG A 394 9.83 -1.21 -17.88
N THR A 395 9.78 -1.18 -19.19
CA THR A 395 9.18 -2.20 -20.04
C THR A 395 10.01 -2.36 -21.31
N ALA A 396 9.83 -3.48 -21.99
CA ALA A 396 10.43 -3.71 -23.30
C ALA A 396 9.37 -3.52 -24.39
N GLU A 397 9.72 -2.80 -25.45
CA GLU A 397 8.79 -2.51 -26.57
C GLU A 397 9.34 -3.02 -27.90
N PRO A 398 8.50 -3.70 -28.71
CA PRO A 398 8.85 -4.12 -30.06
C PRO A 398 8.76 -2.96 -31.05
N GLY A 399 9.71 -2.91 -31.98
CA GLY A 399 9.68 -1.99 -33.12
C GLY A 399 8.65 -2.37 -34.17
N LEU A 400 8.40 -1.45 -35.11
CA LEU A 400 7.51 -1.69 -36.24
C LEU A 400 8.01 -2.91 -37.04
N ASN A 401 7.08 -3.81 -37.37
CA ASN A 401 7.36 -5.09 -38.06
C ASN A 401 8.36 -6.00 -37.34
N SER A 402 8.59 -5.80 -36.04
CA SER A 402 9.39 -6.74 -35.25
C SER A 402 8.74 -8.13 -35.24
N SER A 403 9.55 -9.17 -35.45
CA SER A 403 9.13 -10.56 -35.25
C SER A 403 9.03 -10.96 -33.77
N TYR A 404 9.37 -10.06 -32.88
CA TYR A 404 9.43 -10.28 -31.44
C TYR A 404 8.37 -9.42 -30.74
N SER A 405 7.77 -9.98 -29.72
CA SER A 405 6.76 -9.30 -28.91
C SER A 405 7.31 -8.95 -27.53
N TYR A 406 6.57 -8.13 -26.77
CA TYR A 406 6.85 -7.88 -25.37
C TYR A 406 7.03 -9.18 -24.58
N THR A 407 6.21 -10.20 -24.82
CA THR A 407 6.27 -11.48 -24.13
C THR A 407 7.55 -12.25 -24.43
N ASP A 408 8.10 -12.10 -25.64
CA ASP A 408 9.38 -12.75 -26.00
C ASP A 408 10.56 -12.17 -25.21
N LEU A 409 10.49 -10.89 -24.84
CA LEU A 409 11.50 -10.23 -24.05
C LEU A 409 11.31 -10.39 -22.55
N THR A 410 10.06 -10.27 -22.06
CA THR A 410 9.81 -10.23 -20.62
C THR A 410 9.50 -11.58 -20.03
N TYR A 411 8.72 -12.40 -20.77
CA TYR A 411 8.24 -13.68 -20.27
C TYR A 411 8.68 -14.86 -21.12
N GLY A 412 8.93 -14.64 -22.40
CA GLY A 412 9.08 -15.68 -23.38
C GLY A 412 7.79 -16.48 -23.60
N SER A 413 7.40 -16.71 -24.83
CA SER A 413 6.21 -17.51 -25.14
C SER A 413 6.32 -18.99 -24.69
N ASN A 414 7.51 -19.43 -24.31
CA ASN A 414 7.82 -20.81 -23.92
C ASN A 414 8.79 -20.86 -22.73
N TYR A 415 8.37 -20.37 -21.58
CA TYR A 415 9.20 -20.37 -20.37
C TYR A 415 9.80 -21.73 -20.01
N GLY A 416 9.04 -22.77 -20.18
CA GLY A 416 9.46 -24.11 -19.89
C GLY A 416 10.34 -24.77 -20.95
N THR A 417 10.45 -24.17 -22.13
CA THR A 417 11.29 -24.73 -23.19
C THR A 417 12.55 -23.89 -23.37
N LEU A 418 13.69 -24.55 -23.57
CA LEU A 418 14.96 -23.91 -23.85
C LEU A 418 15.05 -23.30 -25.26
N ALA A 419 13.99 -23.40 -26.05
CA ALA A 419 13.96 -22.93 -27.43
C ALA A 419 13.84 -21.42 -27.61
N HIS A 420 13.95 -20.65 -26.51
CA HIS A 420 13.86 -19.20 -26.59
C HIS A 420 15.17 -18.59 -27.13
N THR A 421 15.08 -17.78 -28.17
CA THR A 421 16.24 -17.21 -28.87
C THR A 421 17.12 -16.34 -27.98
N PHE A 422 16.55 -15.72 -26.95
CA PHE A 422 17.23 -14.79 -26.04
C PHE A 422 17.48 -15.36 -24.65
N ARG A 423 17.67 -16.66 -24.52
CA ARG A 423 17.94 -17.30 -23.24
C ARG A 423 19.24 -18.08 -23.27
N ARG A 424 20.12 -17.80 -22.32
CA ARG A 424 21.38 -18.49 -22.12
C ARG A 424 21.16 -19.90 -21.54
N ALA A 425 22.18 -20.73 -21.65
CA ALA A 425 22.12 -22.10 -21.12
C ALA A 425 21.90 -22.17 -19.60
N ASP A 426 22.29 -21.13 -18.84
CA ASP A 426 22.06 -20.99 -17.41
C ASP A 426 20.66 -20.43 -17.05
N GLY A 427 19.82 -20.21 -18.04
CA GLY A 427 18.46 -19.70 -17.88
C GLY A 427 18.35 -18.18 -17.76
N THR A 428 19.44 -17.45 -17.72
CA THR A 428 19.40 -15.97 -17.72
C THR A 428 19.00 -15.43 -19.09
N PHE A 429 18.42 -14.24 -19.11
CA PHE A 429 18.04 -13.57 -20.34
C PHE A 429 19.28 -13.02 -21.06
N ASP A 430 19.37 -13.21 -22.38
CA ASP A 430 20.51 -12.79 -23.21
C ASP A 430 20.25 -11.42 -23.86
N TYR A 431 20.45 -10.34 -23.11
CA TYR A 431 20.38 -8.98 -23.66
C TYR A 431 21.47 -8.74 -24.70
N GLY A 432 22.59 -9.46 -24.62
CA GLY A 432 23.65 -9.41 -25.64
C GLY A 432 23.16 -9.91 -27.01
N ALA A 433 22.40 -10.98 -27.05
CA ALA A 433 21.82 -11.47 -28.29
C ALA A 433 20.78 -10.48 -28.90
N VAL A 434 20.06 -9.75 -28.04
CA VAL A 434 19.19 -8.64 -28.49
C VAL A 434 20.01 -7.50 -29.08
N MET A 435 21.10 -7.12 -28.41
CA MET A 435 22.02 -6.09 -28.95
C MET A 435 22.63 -6.50 -30.30
N GLU A 436 23.01 -7.75 -30.46
CA GLU A 436 23.47 -8.26 -31.76
C GLU A 436 22.38 -8.21 -32.83
N LEU A 437 21.14 -8.55 -32.47
CA LEU A 437 19.98 -8.45 -33.36
C LEU A 437 19.76 -7.00 -33.83
N ASN A 438 19.78 -6.05 -32.88
CA ASN A 438 19.56 -4.63 -33.18
C ASN A 438 20.72 -4.01 -33.97
N ASN A 439 21.95 -4.48 -33.77
CA ASN A 439 23.12 -4.04 -34.52
C ASN A 439 23.21 -4.64 -35.93
N ARG A 440 22.46 -5.70 -36.22
CA ARG A 440 22.42 -6.25 -37.59
C ARG A 440 21.69 -5.27 -38.50
N ASN A 441 22.24 -5.05 -39.67
CA ASN A 441 21.61 -4.34 -40.75
C ASN A 441 20.40 -5.16 -41.26
N ASN A 442 19.31 -5.17 -40.50
CA ASN A 442 18.04 -5.79 -40.92
C ASN A 442 17.35 -4.85 -41.92
N PRO A 443 17.29 -5.18 -43.22
CA PRO A 443 16.61 -4.32 -44.16
C PRO A 443 15.12 -4.32 -43.87
N MET A 444 14.55 -3.14 -43.70
CA MET A 444 13.12 -2.90 -43.61
C MET A 444 12.61 -2.32 -44.95
N TYR A 445 11.41 -2.70 -45.30
CA TYR A 445 10.72 -2.14 -46.47
C TYR A 445 10.44 -0.65 -46.23
N ASP A 446 10.89 0.22 -47.16
CA ASP A 446 10.54 1.63 -47.17
C ASP A 446 9.35 1.86 -48.10
N PRO A 447 8.15 2.07 -47.55
CA PRO A 447 6.96 2.30 -48.37
C PRO A 447 6.97 3.64 -49.09
N THR A 448 7.89 4.54 -48.75
CA THR A 448 8.01 5.88 -49.37
C THR A 448 9.05 5.92 -50.50
N SER A 449 9.78 4.83 -50.66
CA SER A 449 10.74 4.70 -51.75
C SER A 449 10.07 4.20 -53.02
N ASP A 450 10.16 4.94 -54.11
CA ASP A 450 9.66 4.53 -55.44
C ASP A 450 10.33 3.24 -55.99
N GLN A 451 11.44 2.84 -55.40
CA GLN A 451 12.24 1.66 -55.79
C GLN A 451 12.11 0.52 -54.77
N TYR A 452 11.26 0.61 -53.76
CA TYR A 452 11.19 -0.37 -52.67
C TYR A 452 12.54 -0.57 -51.98
N GLU A 453 13.29 0.50 -51.80
CA GLU A 453 14.56 0.43 -51.05
C GLU A 453 14.32 -0.05 -49.63
N ARG A 454 15.16 -0.98 -49.19
CA ARG A 454 15.12 -1.51 -47.85
C ARG A 454 15.86 -0.55 -46.91
N LEU A 455 15.12 0.09 -46.02
CA LEU A 455 15.69 0.79 -44.87
C LEU A 455 16.11 -0.21 -43.78
N TYR A 456 17.10 0.15 -43.00
CA TYR A 456 17.42 -0.60 -41.79
C TYR A 456 16.28 -0.46 -40.82
N ALA A 457 15.87 -1.59 -40.23
CA ALA A 457 14.70 -1.65 -39.36
C ALA A 457 14.86 -0.90 -38.02
N GLY A 458 16.04 -0.43 -37.69
CA GLY A 458 16.36 0.08 -36.39
C GLY A 458 16.34 -1.02 -35.34
N SER A 459 16.18 -0.65 -34.08
CA SER A 459 16.04 -1.58 -32.98
C SER A 459 14.76 -2.38 -33.10
N GLN A 460 14.86 -3.71 -33.08
CA GLN A 460 13.71 -4.62 -33.03
C GLN A 460 13.02 -4.58 -31.67
N LEU A 461 13.80 -4.29 -30.65
CA LEU A 461 13.38 -4.28 -29.24
C LEU A 461 14.14 -3.18 -28.52
N VAL A 462 13.46 -2.41 -27.69
CA VAL A 462 14.05 -1.33 -26.88
C VAL A 462 13.52 -1.40 -25.46
N ILE A 463 14.21 -0.75 -24.53
CA ILE A 463 13.70 -0.51 -23.19
C ILE A 463 13.12 0.90 -23.12
N CYS A 464 11.88 0.97 -22.66
CA CYS A 464 11.18 2.21 -22.38
C CYS A 464 10.96 2.41 -20.87
N GLU A 465 10.99 3.65 -20.43
CA GLU A 465 10.55 4.09 -19.12
C GLU A 465 9.09 4.55 -19.19
N ASN A 466 8.19 3.82 -18.55
CA ASN A 466 6.82 4.24 -18.30
C ASN A 466 6.79 5.21 -17.14
N ARG A 467 6.93 6.49 -17.45
CA ARG A 467 6.93 7.56 -16.45
C ARG A 467 5.49 7.84 -15.97
N ASN A 468 5.36 8.02 -14.66
CA ASN A 468 4.09 8.31 -14.00
C ASN A 468 4.33 9.40 -12.96
N ASP A 469 4.55 10.62 -13.43
CA ASP A 469 4.82 11.78 -12.58
C ASP A 469 3.52 12.33 -12.00
N HIS A 470 3.55 12.75 -10.73
CA HIS A 470 2.37 13.25 -10.02
C HIS A 470 2.59 14.65 -9.47
N ASN A 471 1.62 15.53 -9.65
CA ASN A 471 1.49 16.79 -8.93
C ASN A 471 0.19 16.74 -8.13
N TRP A 472 0.29 16.73 -6.82
CA TRP A 472 -0.85 16.55 -5.93
C TRP A 472 -0.85 17.62 -4.85
N TYR A 473 -1.94 18.37 -4.73
CA TYR A 473 -2.16 19.42 -3.76
C TYR A 473 -3.45 19.16 -2.99
N GLY A 474 -3.47 19.46 -1.71
CA GLY A 474 -4.67 19.27 -0.92
C GLY A 474 -4.75 20.17 0.29
N LEU A 475 -5.98 20.38 0.72
CA LEU A 475 -6.34 21.12 1.93
C LEU A 475 -7.42 20.32 2.65
N THR A 476 -7.18 20.03 3.93
CA THR A 476 -8.18 19.47 4.83
C THR A 476 -8.35 20.41 6.02
N SER A 477 -9.59 20.72 6.39
CA SER A 477 -9.87 21.61 7.51
C SER A 477 -11.02 21.02 8.34
N THR A 478 -10.80 20.86 9.65
CA THR A 478 -11.73 20.21 10.58
C THR A 478 -11.96 21.09 11.80
N TYR A 479 -13.21 21.34 12.10
CA TYR A 479 -13.68 21.94 13.34
C TYR A 479 -14.15 20.85 14.29
N THR A 480 -13.75 20.94 15.53
CA THR A 480 -14.15 20.02 16.61
C THR A 480 -14.75 20.83 17.74
N ASN A 481 -15.87 20.38 18.30
CA ASN A 481 -16.52 21.03 19.44
C ASN A 481 -17.11 20.01 20.41
N LYS A 482 -16.82 20.15 21.67
CA LYS A 482 -17.49 19.45 22.77
C LYS A 482 -18.78 20.21 23.11
N PHE A 483 -19.83 19.97 22.30
CA PHE A 483 -21.10 20.71 22.35
C PHE A 483 -21.80 20.57 23.71
N ALA A 484 -21.72 19.38 24.29
CA ALA A 484 -22.17 19.09 25.66
C ALA A 484 -21.20 18.06 26.28
N ASP A 485 -21.28 17.84 27.60
CA ASP A 485 -20.37 16.91 28.28
C ASP A 485 -20.42 15.49 27.70
N ALA A 486 -21.53 15.13 27.05
CA ALA A 486 -21.75 13.83 26.44
C ALA A 486 -21.69 13.84 24.89
N ILE A 487 -21.54 15.00 24.24
CA ILE A 487 -21.68 15.13 22.79
C ILE A 487 -20.47 15.86 22.20
N ASP A 488 -19.75 15.15 21.35
CA ASP A 488 -18.68 15.68 20.52
C ASP A 488 -19.20 15.88 19.09
N PHE A 489 -18.91 17.03 18.51
CA PHE A 489 -19.24 17.39 17.15
C PHE A 489 -17.98 17.62 16.33
N TYR A 490 -17.96 17.06 15.13
CA TYR A 490 -16.88 17.24 14.16
C TYR A 490 -17.50 17.63 12.82
N ALA A 491 -16.93 18.63 12.15
CA ALA A 491 -17.29 18.96 10.79
C ALA A 491 -16.04 19.41 10.03
N GLY A 492 -15.96 19.05 8.77
CA GLY A 492 -14.78 19.41 7.99
C GLY A 492 -15.03 19.40 6.50
N ILE A 493 -14.05 19.98 5.80
CA ILE A 493 -13.96 20.00 4.36
C ILE A 493 -12.62 19.44 3.92
N ASP A 494 -12.56 18.84 2.75
CA ASP A 494 -11.33 18.48 2.06
C ASP A 494 -11.44 18.81 0.58
N VAL A 495 -10.35 19.36 0.04
CA VAL A 495 -10.22 19.68 -1.38
C VAL A 495 -8.90 19.14 -1.86
N ARG A 496 -8.91 18.44 -3.00
CA ARG A 496 -7.73 17.85 -3.62
C ARG A 496 -7.69 18.14 -5.10
N TYR A 497 -6.53 18.52 -5.58
CA TYR A 497 -6.21 18.66 -7.01
C TYR A 497 -5.06 17.73 -7.34
N TYR A 498 -5.20 16.98 -8.41
CA TYR A 498 -4.22 16.04 -8.90
C TYR A 498 -4.03 16.18 -10.39
N GLN A 499 -2.76 16.09 -10.82
CA GLN A 499 -2.35 15.93 -12.21
C GLN A 499 -1.37 14.75 -12.27
N GLY A 500 -1.73 13.71 -12.98
CA GLY A 500 -0.84 12.61 -13.36
C GLY A 500 -0.31 12.83 -14.76
N LYS A 501 1.01 12.77 -14.93
CA LYS A 501 1.67 12.87 -16.25
C LYS A 501 2.20 11.51 -16.64
N HIS A 502 1.69 10.98 -17.73
CA HIS A 502 1.98 9.64 -18.20
C HIS A 502 2.62 9.68 -19.58
N ASN A 503 3.89 9.31 -19.67
CA ASN A 503 4.56 9.13 -20.94
C ASN A 503 5.43 7.89 -20.95
N ALA A 504 5.80 7.43 -22.14
CA ALA A 504 6.78 6.38 -22.34
C ALA A 504 7.99 6.97 -23.05
N THR A 505 9.14 6.94 -22.40
CA THR A 505 10.38 7.49 -22.93
C THR A 505 11.36 6.37 -23.22
N ILE A 506 11.98 6.37 -24.40
CA ILE A 506 13.02 5.39 -24.76
C ILE A 506 14.23 5.62 -23.86
N SER A 507 14.65 4.61 -23.12
CA SER A 507 15.81 4.67 -22.22
C SER A 507 17.01 3.88 -22.70
N ASP A 508 16.80 2.84 -23.52
CA ASP A 508 17.89 2.03 -24.08
C ASP A 508 17.47 1.45 -25.42
N LEU A 509 18.25 1.72 -26.45
CA LEU A 509 18.04 1.17 -27.79
C LEU A 509 18.59 -0.27 -27.95
N LEU A 510 19.16 -0.83 -26.88
CA LEU A 510 19.79 -2.15 -26.86
C LEU A 510 20.74 -2.36 -28.05
N GLY A 511 21.65 -1.40 -28.26
CA GLY A 511 22.68 -1.45 -29.27
C GLY A 511 22.26 -1.00 -30.69
N GLY A 512 21.02 -0.64 -30.91
CA GLY A 512 20.57 -0.09 -32.21
C GLY A 512 20.77 1.43 -32.29
N ASP A 513 20.63 1.97 -33.50
CA ASP A 513 20.84 3.41 -33.78
C ASP A 513 19.56 4.23 -33.55
N TYR A 514 18.39 3.64 -33.79
CA TYR A 514 17.08 4.26 -33.68
C TYR A 514 15.98 3.22 -33.47
N PHE A 515 14.79 3.67 -33.12
CA PHE A 515 13.58 2.87 -32.93
C PHE A 515 12.44 3.44 -33.76
N ILE A 516 11.61 2.55 -34.34
CA ILE A 516 10.38 2.92 -35.02
C ILE A 516 9.21 2.33 -34.23
N ASP A 517 8.36 3.21 -33.71
CA ASP A 517 7.28 2.84 -32.82
C ASP A 517 6.11 2.18 -33.57
N ALA A 518 5.89 0.90 -33.31
CA ALA A 518 4.79 0.13 -33.91
C ALA A 518 3.39 0.66 -33.53
N THR A 519 3.27 1.39 -32.41
CA THR A 519 1.99 1.92 -31.94
C THR A 519 1.51 3.09 -32.80
N ARG A 520 2.42 3.87 -33.39
CA ARG A 520 2.08 5.00 -34.25
C ARG A 520 1.25 4.56 -35.47
N ALA A 521 1.51 3.37 -36.01
CA ALA A 521 0.74 2.81 -37.13
C ALA A 521 -0.72 2.48 -36.73
N LYS A 522 -1.02 2.36 -35.45
CA LYS A 522 -2.36 2.08 -34.93
C LYS A 522 -3.16 3.34 -34.60
N VAL A 523 -2.53 4.51 -34.55
CA VAL A 523 -3.20 5.78 -34.26
C VAL A 523 -4.09 6.18 -35.41
N LYS A 524 -5.31 6.60 -35.11
CA LYS A 524 -6.29 6.99 -36.14
C LYS A 524 -6.01 8.41 -36.62
N ALA A 525 -5.97 8.58 -37.96
CA ALA A 525 -5.72 9.88 -38.58
C ALA A 525 -6.80 10.93 -38.24
N ASP A 526 -8.03 10.51 -38.02
CA ASP A 526 -9.14 11.37 -37.61
C ASP A 526 -9.05 11.85 -36.13
N ARG A 527 -8.22 11.20 -35.31
CA ARG A 527 -7.90 11.62 -33.94
C ARG A 527 -6.64 12.48 -33.86
N ASN A 528 -5.64 12.16 -34.67
CA ASN A 528 -4.32 12.81 -34.61
C ASN A 528 -3.89 13.31 -36.01
N SER A 529 -3.70 14.61 -36.14
CA SER A 529 -3.27 15.24 -37.41
C SER A 529 -1.88 14.77 -37.85
N ALA A 530 -0.98 14.42 -36.92
CA ALA A 530 0.33 13.85 -37.26
C ALA A 530 0.20 12.49 -37.95
N ALA A 531 -0.84 11.71 -37.68
CA ALA A 531 -1.10 10.43 -38.36
C ALA A 531 -1.53 10.60 -39.83
N LEU A 532 -1.80 11.81 -40.28
CA LEU A 532 -2.01 12.14 -41.69
C LEU A 532 -0.70 12.21 -42.51
N ASP A 533 0.43 12.44 -41.82
CA ASP A 533 1.76 12.39 -42.39
C ASP A 533 2.20 10.92 -42.48
N PRO A 534 2.37 10.36 -43.71
CA PRO A 534 2.82 8.98 -43.87
C PRO A 534 4.17 8.69 -43.21
N MET A 535 5.02 9.74 -43.01
CA MET A 535 6.34 9.58 -42.39
C MET A 535 6.29 9.52 -40.88
N TRP A 536 5.22 10.02 -40.23
CA TRP A 536 5.13 10.01 -38.76
C TRP A 536 5.21 8.60 -38.17
N GLN A 537 4.60 7.61 -38.79
CA GLN A 537 4.69 6.21 -38.33
C GLN A 537 6.07 5.58 -38.55
N TYR A 538 6.93 6.19 -39.37
CA TYR A 538 8.29 5.74 -39.65
C TYR A 538 9.36 6.66 -39.07
N GLU A 539 8.97 7.60 -38.18
CA GLU A 539 9.89 8.49 -37.52
C GLU A 539 10.93 7.70 -36.72
N LYS A 540 12.21 8.06 -36.92
CA LYS A 540 13.35 7.43 -36.24
C LYS A 540 13.49 8.04 -34.87
N LEU A 541 13.09 7.31 -33.85
CA LEU A 541 13.16 7.72 -32.45
C LEU A 541 14.48 7.29 -31.81
N THR A 542 14.99 8.11 -30.87
CA THR A 542 16.23 7.90 -30.13
C THR A 542 16.02 7.94 -28.65
N ILE A 543 17.06 7.73 -27.86
CA ILE A 543 17.00 7.82 -26.38
C ILE A 543 16.49 9.20 -25.96
N GLY A 544 15.48 9.21 -25.10
CA GLY A 544 14.79 10.41 -24.62
C GLY A 544 13.52 10.77 -25.38
N ASP A 545 13.31 10.21 -26.58
CA ASP A 545 12.10 10.44 -27.35
C ASP A 545 10.90 9.69 -26.76
N ILE A 546 9.70 10.23 -26.97
CA ILE A 546 8.44 9.65 -26.50
C ILE A 546 7.94 8.62 -27.54
N ALA A 547 7.67 7.43 -27.05
CA ALA A 547 7.01 6.35 -27.77
C ALA A 547 5.53 6.25 -27.32
N TYR A 548 4.83 5.36 -27.82
CA TYR A 548 3.46 4.84 -27.68
C TYR A 548 2.48 5.48 -26.65
N ARG A 549 2.90 6.37 -25.75
CA ARG A 549 2.02 6.95 -24.73
C ARG A 549 2.48 8.35 -24.30
N ASN A 550 1.56 9.33 -24.32
CA ASN A 550 1.79 10.66 -23.74
C ASN A 550 0.46 11.34 -23.41
N TYR A 551 0.08 11.38 -22.12
CA TYR A 551 -1.12 12.08 -21.68
C TYR A 551 -1.02 12.54 -20.23
N ASP A 552 -1.84 13.53 -19.88
CA ASP A 552 -2.07 13.97 -18.52
C ASP A 552 -3.49 13.60 -18.08
N GLY A 553 -3.62 13.00 -16.89
CA GLY A 553 -4.89 12.76 -16.21
C GLY A 553 -5.10 13.77 -15.09
N PHE A 554 -6.30 14.29 -14.93
CA PHE A 554 -6.64 15.27 -13.92
C PHE A 554 -7.81 14.82 -13.06
N VAL A 555 -7.67 15.03 -11.76
CA VAL A 555 -8.73 14.78 -10.77
C VAL A 555 -8.84 15.97 -9.83
N VAL A 556 -10.06 16.48 -9.68
CA VAL A 556 -10.41 17.40 -8.59
C VAL A 556 -11.43 16.70 -7.72
N GLN A 557 -11.18 16.66 -6.43
CA GLN A 557 -12.12 16.15 -5.45
C GLN A 557 -12.40 17.21 -4.40
N GLU A 558 -13.68 17.47 -4.17
CA GLU A 558 -14.19 18.40 -3.17
C GLU A 558 -15.13 17.63 -2.26
N GLY A 559 -14.98 17.83 -0.96
CA GLY A 559 -15.79 17.07 -0.01
C GLY A 559 -16.06 17.81 1.29
N ALA A 560 -17.13 17.39 1.96
CA ALA A 560 -17.48 17.82 3.29
C ALA A 560 -17.99 16.64 4.10
N PHE A 561 -17.77 16.68 5.41
CA PHE A 561 -18.28 15.68 6.33
C PHE A 561 -18.73 16.29 7.63
N ALA A 562 -19.63 15.62 8.32
CA ALA A 562 -20.01 15.92 9.69
C ALA A 562 -20.23 14.65 10.49
N GLN A 563 -19.87 14.68 11.76
CA GLN A 563 -20.05 13.58 12.70
C GLN A 563 -20.48 14.08 14.06
N LEU A 564 -21.44 13.38 14.67
CA LEU A 564 -21.82 13.52 16.06
C LEU A 564 -21.44 12.24 16.79
N GLU A 565 -20.77 12.37 17.93
CA GLU A 565 -20.48 11.29 18.85
C GLU A 565 -21.17 11.55 20.18
N TYR A 566 -21.82 10.54 20.72
CA TYR A 566 -22.43 10.55 22.04
C TYR A 566 -21.70 9.57 22.96
N ASN A 567 -21.23 10.05 24.10
CA ASN A 567 -20.51 9.24 25.07
C ASN A 567 -21.02 9.59 26.47
N GLN A 568 -21.90 8.76 27.05
CA GLN A 568 -22.38 8.96 28.40
C GLN A 568 -22.73 7.63 29.04
N ASN A 569 -22.32 7.43 30.28
CA ASN A 569 -22.54 6.21 31.05
C ASN A 569 -22.00 4.98 30.31
N ASN A 570 -22.89 4.00 30.07
CA ASN A 570 -22.56 2.75 29.40
C ASN A 570 -22.78 2.80 27.89
N TRP A 571 -23.22 3.93 27.32
CA TRP A 571 -23.51 4.10 25.92
C TRP A 571 -22.46 4.96 25.21
N SER A 572 -22.01 4.51 24.05
CA SER A 572 -21.40 5.36 23.05
C SER A 572 -22.04 5.12 21.69
N ALA A 573 -22.23 6.17 20.92
CA ALA A 573 -22.84 6.10 19.61
C ALA A 573 -22.25 7.17 18.69
N PHE A 574 -22.30 6.95 17.38
CA PHE A 574 -21.97 7.99 16.42
C PHE A 574 -22.93 7.96 15.24
N VAL A 575 -23.07 9.10 14.59
CA VAL A 575 -23.63 9.27 13.25
C VAL A 575 -22.67 10.12 12.44
N ASN A 576 -22.30 9.63 11.26
CA ASN A 576 -21.42 10.30 10.32
C ASN A 576 -22.10 10.42 8.97
N GLY A 577 -21.98 11.59 8.33
CA GLY A 577 -22.39 11.82 6.96
C GLY A 577 -21.29 12.53 6.20
N SER A 578 -21.09 12.17 4.93
CA SER A 578 -20.20 12.91 4.04
C SER A 578 -20.78 13.02 2.64
N VAL A 579 -20.36 14.05 1.93
CA VAL A 579 -20.62 14.28 0.51
C VAL A 579 -19.31 14.62 -0.16
N ASN A 580 -19.11 14.10 -1.37
CA ASN A 580 -17.96 14.45 -2.20
C ASN A 580 -18.37 14.58 -3.66
N TYR A 581 -17.66 15.43 -4.38
CA TYR A 581 -17.80 15.58 -5.81
C TYR A 581 -16.45 15.40 -6.47
N ASN A 582 -16.39 14.58 -7.51
CA ASN A 582 -15.17 14.26 -8.24
C ASN A 582 -15.31 14.73 -9.68
N HIS A 583 -14.33 15.51 -10.15
CA HIS A 583 -14.21 15.90 -11.55
C HIS A 583 -13.03 15.16 -12.17
N TYR A 584 -13.22 14.61 -13.36
CA TYR A 584 -12.20 13.89 -14.12
C TYR A 584 -12.10 14.47 -15.53
N TRP A 585 -10.89 14.70 -16.01
CA TRP A 585 -10.62 14.98 -17.44
C TRP A 585 -9.21 14.54 -17.79
N LYS A 586 -8.93 14.47 -19.09
CA LYS A 586 -7.62 14.11 -19.65
C LYS A 586 -7.19 15.12 -20.69
N VAL A 587 -5.87 15.19 -20.91
CA VAL A 587 -5.27 15.82 -22.07
C VAL A 587 -4.29 14.80 -22.68
N ASP A 588 -4.59 14.35 -23.89
CA ASP A 588 -3.79 13.39 -24.61
C ASP A 588 -2.95 14.12 -25.68
N TYR A 589 -1.67 13.79 -25.79
CA TYR A 589 -0.71 14.41 -26.70
C TYR A 589 -0.18 13.43 -27.74
N PHE A 590 -0.64 12.17 -27.71
CA PHE A 590 -0.15 11.13 -28.60
C PHE A 590 -1.24 10.60 -29.54
N TYR A 591 -2.39 10.20 -29.02
CA TYR A 591 -3.50 9.65 -29.79
C TYR A 591 -4.38 10.71 -30.43
N TYR A 592 -4.32 11.96 -29.96
CA TYR A 592 -5.17 13.07 -30.42
C TYR A 592 -4.31 14.28 -30.78
N ASP A 593 -4.78 15.06 -31.78
CA ASP A 593 -4.21 16.38 -32.06
C ASP A 593 -4.56 17.38 -30.94
N ALA A 594 -3.92 18.55 -30.99
CA ALA A 594 -4.06 19.57 -29.95
C ALA A 594 -5.51 20.07 -29.77
N GLU A 595 -6.31 20.08 -30.86
CA GLU A 595 -7.70 20.55 -30.83
C GLU A 595 -8.63 19.53 -30.16
N LYS A 596 -8.34 18.24 -30.30
CA LYS A 596 -9.13 17.11 -29.78
C LYS A 596 -8.49 16.45 -28.56
N GLY A 597 -7.28 16.88 -28.18
CA GLY A 597 -6.50 16.25 -27.11
C GLY A 597 -7.17 16.33 -25.73
N LYS A 598 -7.96 17.38 -25.45
CA LYS A 598 -8.67 17.53 -24.19
C LYS A 598 -10.02 16.80 -24.23
N SER A 599 -10.25 15.92 -23.27
CA SER A 599 -11.55 15.26 -23.10
C SER A 599 -12.59 16.21 -22.48
N ASP A 600 -13.86 15.78 -22.54
CA ASP A 600 -14.90 16.36 -21.70
C ASP A 600 -14.59 16.15 -20.22
N VAL A 601 -15.20 16.99 -19.36
CA VAL A 601 -15.10 16.89 -17.91
C VAL A 601 -16.25 16.03 -17.39
N LEU A 602 -15.91 14.94 -16.71
CA LEU A 602 -16.88 14.07 -16.05
C LEU A 602 -17.03 14.48 -14.59
N GLY A 603 -18.26 14.44 -14.08
CA GLY A 603 -18.58 14.77 -12.69
C GLY A 603 -19.38 13.68 -12.00
N PHE A 604 -18.97 13.29 -10.79
CA PHE A 604 -19.64 12.26 -9.99
C PHE A 604 -19.88 12.77 -8.57
N LEU A 605 -21.14 12.80 -8.16
CA LEU A 605 -21.54 13.11 -6.78
C LEU A 605 -21.58 11.82 -5.99
N GLY A 606 -20.77 11.72 -4.94
CA GLY A 606 -20.75 10.59 -4.00
C GLY A 606 -21.01 11.01 -2.57
N GLY A 607 -21.02 10.05 -1.67
CA GLY A 607 -21.17 10.34 -0.24
C GLY A 607 -21.30 9.07 0.60
N THR A 608 -21.33 9.29 1.92
CA THR A 608 -21.49 8.21 2.89
C THR A 608 -22.49 8.59 3.96
N ILE A 609 -23.16 7.59 4.51
CA ILE A 609 -23.86 7.70 5.77
C ILE A 609 -23.52 6.48 6.63
N LYS A 610 -23.11 6.70 7.87
CA LYS A 610 -22.72 5.65 8.80
C LYS A 610 -23.27 5.96 10.18
N ALA A 611 -23.66 4.92 10.91
CA ALA A 611 -24.09 5.04 12.29
C ALA A 611 -23.68 3.80 13.07
N GLY A 612 -23.29 4.00 14.32
CA GLY A 612 -22.93 2.90 15.20
C GLY A 612 -23.29 3.20 16.65
N ALA A 613 -23.51 2.15 17.42
CA ALA A 613 -23.75 2.23 18.84
C ALA A 613 -23.00 1.09 19.57
N ASN A 614 -22.47 1.42 20.74
CA ASN A 614 -21.84 0.46 21.64
C ASN A 614 -22.48 0.56 23.01
N TYR A 615 -22.67 -0.58 23.66
CA TYR A 615 -23.16 -0.66 25.02
C TYR A 615 -22.20 -1.48 25.88
N ALA A 616 -21.69 -0.86 26.95
CA ALA A 616 -20.89 -1.51 27.95
C ALA A 616 -21.80 -2.10 29.03
N PHE A 617 -22.02 -3.41 29.06
CA PHE A 617 -22.83 -4.11 30.08
C PHE A 617 -22.25 -3.91 31.48
N ASN A 618 -20.93 -3.88 31.54
CA ASN A 618 -20.12 -3.57 32.72
C ASN A 618 -18.67 -3.23 32.27
N LYS A 619 -17.78 -3.04 33.21
CA LYS A 619 -16.35 -2.74 32.94
C LYS A 619 -15.62 -3.81 32.10
N HIS A 620 -16.17 -5.03 32.03
CA HIS A 620 -15.52 -6.16 31.32
C HIS A 620 -16.16 -6.50 29.96
N HIS A 621 -17.43 -6.22 29.78
CA HIS A 621 -18.20 -6.67 28.62
C HIS A 621 -18.81 -5.50 27.87
N ASN A 622 -18.66 -5.50 26.54
CA ASN A 622 -19.35 -4.57 25.65
C ASN A 622 -19.81 -5.26 24.38
N ALA A 623 -20.80 -4.69 23.73
CA ALA A 623 -21.20 -5.08 22.38
C ALA A 623 -21.51 -3.84 21.55
N PHE A 624 -21.27 -3.92 20.25
CA PHE A 624 -21.58 -2.84 19.33
C PHE A 624 -22.27 -3.33 18.05
N VAL A 625 -22.97 -2.40 17.42
CA VAL A 625 -23.52 -2.54 16.07
C VAL A 625 -23.10 -1.34 15.25
N ASN A 626 -22.82 -1.55 13.95
CA ASN A 626 -22.43 -0.52 13.00
C ASN A 626 -23.11 -0.77 11.65
N LEU A 627 -23.65 0.27 11.04
CA LEU A 627 -24.33 0.25 9.76
C LEU A 627 -23.80 1.36 8.87
N GLY A 628 -23.73 1.12 7.58
CA GLY A 628 -23.31 2.16 6.65
C GLY A 628 -23.71 1.90 5.21
N TYR A 629 -23.84 3.01 4.50
CA TYR A 629 -24.06 3.04 3.06
C TYR A 629 -23.10 4.03 2.43
N ILE A 630 -22.45 3.61 1.34
CA ILE A 630 -21.45 4.36 0.61
C ILE A 630 -21.86 4.42 -0.85
N SER A 631 -21.77 5.62 -1.45
CA SER A 631 -21.83 5.85 -2.89
C SER A 631 -20.50 6.47 -3.32
N ARG A 632 -19.73 5.77 -4.14
CA ARG A 632 -18.37 6.14 -4.53
C ARG A 632 -18.25 6.27 -6.06
N ALA A 633 -17.63 7.36 -6.52
CA ALA A 633 -17.30 7.54 -7.93
C ALA A 633 -16.40 6.40 -8.47
N PRO A 634 -16.56 5.98 -9.73
CA PRO A 634 -15.62 5.08 -10.38
C PRO A 634 -14.23 5.75 -10.48
N ASN A 635 -13.17 4.95 -10.61
CA ASN A 635 -11.84 5.49 -10.82
C ASN A 635 -11.67 6.06 -12.23
N LEU A 636 -10.78 7.03 -12.41
CA LEU A 636 -10.44 7.59 -13.72
C LEU A 636 -9.97 6.49 -14.68
N ASP A 637 -8.98 5.68 -14.25
CA ASP A 637 -8.34 4.65 -15.09
C ASP A 637 -9.28 3.48 -15.43
N TYR A 638 -10.21 3.14 -14.53
CA TYR A 638 -11.00 1.91 -14.59
C TYR A 638 -12.49 2.18 -14.38
N GLY A 639 -13.08 2.97 -15.26
CA GLY A 639 -14.52 3.16 -15.23
C GLY A 639 -15.02 4.49 -15.76
N ALA A 640 -14.34 5.61 -15.53
CA ALA A 640 -14.77 6.92 -16.02
C ALA A 640 -14.52 7.08 -17.53
N PHE A 641 -13.39 6.60 -18.02
CA PHE A 641 -13.05 6.58 -19.44
C PHE A 641 -13.12 5.16 -20.02
N MET A 642 -13.33 5.05 -21.35
CA MET A 642 -13.30 3.76 -22.05
C MET A 642 -11.93 3.08 -21.92
N ASN A 643 -10.87 3.83 -22.11
CA ASN A 643 -9.49 3.44 -21.83
C ASN A 643 -8.64 4.69 -21.59
N ALA A 644 -8.27 4.93 -20.34
CA ALA A 644 -7.55 6.15 -19.98
C ALA A 644 -6.19 6.32 -20.68
N SER A 645 -5.53 5.23 -21.08
CA SER A 645 -4.20 5.29 -21.70
C SER A 645 -4.23 5.64 -23.19
N THR A 646 -5.31 5.34 -23.92
CA THR A 646 -5.34 5.41 -25.41
C THR A 646 -6.56 6.14 -25.96
N SER A 647 -7.53 6.51 -25.11
CA SER A 647 -8.77 7.13 -25.55
C SER A 647 -9.24 8.23 -24.62
N ASN A 648 -9.74 9.34 -25.21
CA ASN A 648 -10.47 10.39 -24.54
C ASN A 648 -11.98 10.11 -24.45
N ALA A 649 -12.46 8.98 -25.06
CA ALA A 649 -13.85 8.62 -25.02
C ALA A 649 -14.29 8.32 -23.58
N ILE A 650 -15.36 8.98 -23.16
CA ILE A 650 -15.95 8.78 -21.86
C ILE A 650 -16.78 7.51 -21.81
N ASN A 651 -16.87 6.88 -20.65
CA ASN A 651 -17.79 5.81 -20.39
C ASN A 651 -19.17 6.39 -20.06
N THR A 652 -20.09 6.42 -21.01
CA THR A 652 -21.44 6.96 -20.83
C THR A 652 -22.29 6.15 -19.86
N GLU A 653 -21.91 4.91 -19.56
CA GLU A 653 -22.59 4.03 -18.60
C GLU A 653 -21.94 4.08 -17.22
N ALA A 654 -20.91 4.92 -17.02
CA ALA A 654 -20.22 5.05 -15.74
C ALA A 654 -21.19 5.54 -14.67
N LYS A 655 -21.22 4.84 -13.56
CA LYS A 655 -22.02 5.17 -12.39
C LYS A 655 -21.27 4.90 -11.10
N ASN A 656 -21.75 5.50 -10.02
CA ASN A 656 -21.17 5.25 -8.70
C ASN A 656 -21.33 3.78 -8.30
N GLU A 657 -20.26 3.23 -7.76
CA GLU A 657 -20.30 2.00 -6.97
C GLU A 657 -21.02 2.25 -5.66
N LYS A 658 -21.80 1.27 -5.18
CA LYS A 658 -22.55 1.35 -3.93
C LYS A 658 -22.13 0.24 -3.00
N VAL A 659 -22.03 0.55 -1.72
CA VAL A 659 -21.68 -0.44 -0.69
C VAL A 659 -22.63 -0.29 0.48
N ALA A 660 -23.31 -1.37 0.82
CA ALA A 660 -24.11 -1.49 2.04
C ALA A 660 -23.41 -2.45 3.00
N SER A 661 -23.23 -2.05 4.26
CA SER A 661 -22.53 -2.89 5.23
C SER A 661 -23.16 -2.84 6.60
N ALA A 662 -23.15 -3.98 7.30
CA ALA A 662 -23.58 -4.15 8.67
C ALA A 662 -22.53 -4.93 9.46
N GLU A 663 -22.27 -4.51 10.69
CA GLU A 663 -21.31 -5.14 11.59
C GLU A 663 -21.90 -5.29 12.98
N ILE A 664 -21.52 -6.35 13.66
CA ILE A 664 -21.82 -6.58 15.06
C ILE A 664 -20.54 -7.07 15.75
N GLY A 665 -20.25 -6.55 16.94
CA GLY A 665 -19.09 -6.97 17.70
C GLY A 665 -19.36 -7.16 19.18
N TYR A 666 -18.55 -7.97 19.80
CA TYR A 666 -18.54 -8.21 21.24
C TYR A 666 -17.11 -8.18 21.74
N GLY A 667 -16.89 -7.50 22.85
CA GLY A 667 -15.63 -7.42 23.56
C GLY A 667 -15.73 -7.91 25.00
N PHE A 668 -14.74 -8.69 25.40
CA PHE A 668 -14.50 -9.06 26.81
C PHE A 668 -13.05 -8.71 27.17
N HIS A 669 -12.84 -8.13 28.35
CA HIS A 669 -11.50 -7.87 28.85
C HIS A 669 -11.45 -7.97 30.38
N ASN A 670 -10.32 -8.40 30.86
CA ASN A 670 -9.90 -8.31 32.25
C ASN A 670 -8.37 -8.18 32.31
N GLU A 671 -7.79 -8.23 33.50
CA GLU A 671 -6.33 -8.11 33.70
C GLU A 671 -5.48 -9.19 33.01
N TYR A 672 -6.09 -10.33 32.64
CA TYR A 672 -5.38 -11.47 32.04
C TYR A 672 -5.70 -11.71 30.57
N VAL A 673 -6.88 -11.33 30.12
CA VAL A 673 -7.39 -11.72 28.79
C VAL A 673 -8.22 -10.60 28.18
N ASN A 674 -7.93 -10.32 26.91
CA ASN A 674 -8.74 -9.48 26.03
C ASN A 674 -9.26 -10.34 24.86
N VAL A 675 -10.57 -10.33 24.62
CA VAL A 675 -11.24 -11.07 23.56
C VAL A 675 -12.10 -10.12 22.75
N ALA A 676 -11.96 -10.16 21.43
CA ALA A 676 -12.86 -9.48 20.49
C ALA A 676 -13.44 -10.48 19.49
N VAL A 677 -14.74 -10.37 19.25
CA VAL A 677 -15.47 -11.17 18.25
C VAL A 677 -16.27 -10.21 17.39
N ASN A 678 -16.08 -10.27 16.07
CA ASN A 678 -16.78 -9.40 15.12
C ASN A 678 -17.40 -10.25 14.01
N GLY A 679 -18.67 -9.93 13.67
CA GLY A 679 -19.34 -10.42 12.48
C GLY A 679 -19.60 -9.28 11.53
N TYR A 680 -19.45 -9.50 10.23
CA TYR A 680 -19.71 -8.49 9.21
C TYR A 680 -20.44 -9.06 8.00
N PHE A 681 -21.19 -8.19 7.36
CA PHE A 681 -21.85 -8.42 6.07
C PHE A 681 -21.72 -7.17 5.23
N THR A 682 -21.20 -7.29 4.03
CA THR A 682 -21.00 -6.18 3.09
C THR A 682 -21.46 -6.61 1.70
N GLU A 683 -22.33 -5.83 1.10
CA GLU A 683 -22.77 -5.96 -0.28
C GLU A 683 -22.16 -4.82 -1.11
N TRP A 684 -21.41 -5.18 -2.13
CA TRP A 684 -20.77 -4.27 -3.07
C TRP A 684 -21.51 -4.37 -4.42
N MET A 685 -22.04 -3.25 -4.88
CA MET A 685 -22.91 -3.19 -6.03
C MET A 685 -22.39 -2.20 -7.08
N ASP A 686 -22.75 -2.44 -8.32
CA ASP A 686 -22.47 -1.55 -9.46
C ASP A 686 -20.98 -1.31 -9.74
N LYS A 687 -20.09 -2.25 -9.37
CA LYS A 687 -18.68 -2.15 -9.76
C LYS A 687 -18.53 -2.20 -11.27
N THR A 688 -17.67 -1.33 -11.82
CA THR A 688 -17.34 -1.32 -13.25
C THR A 688 -16.07 -2.14 -13.53
N MET A 689 -16.11 -2.94 -14.60
CA MET A 689 -14.96 -3.66 -15.14
C MET A 689 -14.73 -3.20 -16.58
N THR A 690 -13.52 -2.71 -16.87
CA THR A 690 -13.14 -2.25 -18.22
C THR A 690 -12.38 -3.34 -18.96
N LYS A 691 -12.72 -3.57 -20.22
CA LYS A 691 -12.11 -4.55 -21.11
C LYS A 691 -11.79 -3.93 -22.46
N SER A 692 -10.77 -4.47 -23.13
CA SER A 692 -10.41 -4.11 -24.51
C SER A 692 -9.94 -5.33 -25.29
N GLY A 693 -9.96 -5.25 -26.60
CA GLY A 693 -9.53 -6.32 -27.51
C GLY A 693 -9.70 -5.92 -28.95
N THR A 694 -9.70 -6.91 -29.84
CA THR A 694 -9.95 -6.73 -31.26
C THR A 694 -11.19 -7.49 -31.71
N LEU A 695 -11.90 -6.98 -32.71
CA LEU A 695 -13.17 -7.48 -33.18
C LEU A 695 -13.21 -7.56 -34.71
N GLY A 696 -13.83 -8.63 -35.24
CA GLY A 696 -14.03 -8.85 -36.68
C GLY A 696 -12.75 -9.22 -37.40
N ASP A 697 -12.89 -9.60 -38.71
CA ASP A 697 -11.76 -10.02 -39.54
C ASP A 697 -10.75 -8.90 -39.80
N ASN A 698 -11.19 -7.63 -39.70
CA ASN A 698 -10.33 -6.45 -39.82
C ASN A 698 -9.60 -6.09 -38.52
N GLN A 699 -9.73 -6.91 -37.47
CA GLN A 699 -9.06 -6.74 -36.18
C GLN A 699 -9.20 -5.32 -35.58
N LYS A 700 -10.41 -4.72 -35.70
CA LYS A 700 -10.66 -3.40 -35.17
C LYS A 700 -10.66 -3.42 -33.63
N GLU A 701 -9.92 -2.50 -33.02
CA GLU A 701 -9.88 -2.37 -31.58
C GLU A 701 -11.25 -2.00 -31.00
N PHE A 702 -11.63 -2.65 -29.92
CA PHE A 702 -12.82 -2.32 -29.14
C PHE A 702 -12.51 -2.12 -27.67
N PHE A 703 -13.36 -1.33 -27.01
CA PHE A 703 -13.42 -1.14 -25.58
C PHE A 703 -14.81 -1.52 -25.09
N MET A 704 -14.84 -2.08 -23.88
CA MET A 704 -16.08 -2.54 -23.28
C MET A 704 -16.06 -2.23 -21.78
N ASN A 705 -17.09 -1.55 -21.31
CA ASN A 705 -17.28 -1.31 -19.87
C ASN A 705 -18.47 -2.14 -19.39
N MET A 706 -18.18 -3.05 -18.50
CA MET A 706 -19.16 -3.93 -17.87
C MET A 706 -19.53 -3.35 -16.51
N THR A 707 -20.73 -2.80 -16.40
CA THR A 707 -21.27 -2.24 -15.16
C THR A 707 -22.22 -3.22 -14.48
N GLY A 708 -22.52 -3.03 -13.19
CA GLY A 708 -23.43 -3.90 -12.46
C GLY A 708 -22.79 -5.17 -11.92
N VAL A 709 -21.47 -5.19 -11.79
CA VAL A 709 -20.77 -6.26 -11.09
C VAL A 709 -21.00 -6.13 -9.59
N ASN A 710 -21.55 -7.17 -8.98
CA ASN A 710 -21.86 -7.20 -7.55
C ASN A 710 -21.02 -8.28 -6.85
N ALA A 711 -20.68 -8.03 -5.58
CA ALA A 711 -20.00 -8.98 -4.72
C ALA A 711 -20.54 -8.92 -3.31
N ARG A 712 -20.58 -10.08 -2.64
CA ARG A 712 -20.95 -10.20 -1.24
C ARG A 712 -19.78 -10.67 -0.43
N HIS A 713 -19.46 -9.91 0.64
CA HIS A 713 -18.40 -10.22 1.59
C HIS A 713 -18.99 -10.34 2.99
N MET A 714 -18.89 -11.52 3.60
CA MET A 714 -19.31 -11.73 4.98
C MET A 714 -18.31 -12.60 5.72
N GLY A 715 -18.30 -12.49 7.05
CA GLY A 715 -17.40 -13.31 7.85
C GLY A 715 -17.46 -13.07 9.33
N LEU A 716 -16.65 -13.87 10.05
CA LEU A 716 -16.45 -13.80 11.49
C LEU A 716 -14.95 -13.63 11.79
N GLU A 717 -14.65 -12.77 12.75
CA GLU A 717 -13.30 -12.48 13.21
C GLU A 717 -13.22 -12.68 14.72
N PHE A 718 -12.17 -13.37 15.18
CA PHE A 718 -11.87 -13.62 16.58
C PHE A 718 -10.46 -13.11 16.86
N GLU A 719 -10.27 -12.37 17.94
CA GLU A 719 -8.97 -11.93 18.43
C GLU A 719 -8.90 -12.18 19.93
N VAL A 720 -7.80 -12.77 20.36
CA VAL A 720 -7.53 -13.06 21.78
C VAL A 720 -6.10 -12.61 22.09
N LYS A 721 -5.94 -11.79 23.13
CA LYS A 721 -4.65 -11.47 23.74
C LYS A 721 -4.71 -11.87 25.21
N ALA A 722 -3.77 -12.68 25.67
CA ALA A 722 -3.76 -13.20 27.04
C ALA A 722 -2.37 -13.05 27.66
N ARG A 723 -2.35 -12.69 28.93
CA ARG A 723 -1.17 -12.62 29.81
C ARG A 723 -1.40 -13.43 31.08
N PRO A 724 -1.41 -14.77 30.97
CA PRO A 724 -1.67 -15.61 32.13
C PRO A 724 -0.59 -15.49 33.23
N ALA A 725 0.58 -15.00 32.86
CA ALA A 725 1.66 -14.66 33.78
C ALA A 725 2.53 -13.53 33.22
N LYS A 726 3.27 -12.81 34.06
CA LYS A 726 4.15 -11.69 33.65
C LYS A 726 5.23 -12.08 32.65
N TRP A 727 5.59 -13.35 32.58
CA TRP A 727 6.66 -13.88 31.71
C TRP A 727 6.13 -14.54 30.43
N VAL A 728 4.81 -14.60 30.20
CA VAL A 728 4.22 -15.18 28.99
C VAL A 728 3.07 -14.32 28.44
N GLU A 729 3.11 -14.06 27.13
CA GLU A 729 2.02 -13.44 26.36
C GLU A 729 1.59 -14.42 25.28
N ILE A 730 0.28 -14.52 25.07
CA ILE A 730 -0.33 -15.35 24.03
C ILE A 730 -1.22 -14.45 23.20
N SER A 731 -1.06 -14.47 21.88
CA SER A 731 -1.96 -13.84 20.92
C SER A 731 -2.53 -14.88 19.99
N ALA A 732 -3.81 -14.81 19.71
CA ALA A 732 -4.46 -15.68 18.73
C ALA A 732 -5.46 -14.87 17.91
N MET A 733 -5.54 -15.13 16.62
CA MET A 733 -6.60 -14.62 15.78
C MET A 733 -7.11 -15.70 14.82
N LEU A 734 -8.38 -15.60 14.47
CA LEU A 734 -9.03 -16.41 13.44
C LEU A 734 -9.97 -15.50 12.65
N SER A 735 -9.84 -15.51 11.33
CA SER A 735 -10.78 -14.86 10.42
C SER A 735 -11.37 -15.89 9.46
N LEU A 736 -12.67 -15.92 9.37
CA LEU A 736 -13.46 -16.81 8.53
C LEU A 736 -14.31 -15.96 7.57
N GLY A 737 -13.88 -15.77 6.33
CA GLY A 737 -14.62 -15.06 5.29
C GLY A 737 -15.43 -16.01 4.40
N ASP A 738 -16.47 -15.50 3.77
CA ASP A 738 -17.16 -16.07 2.61
C ASP A 738 -17.42 -14.92 1.63
N TRP A 739 -16.54 -14.80 0.62
CA TRP A 739 -16.56 -13.71 -0.34
C TRP A 739 -16.81 -14.26 -1.73
N LYS A 740 -17.88 -13.78 -2.35
CA LYS A 740 -18.33 -14.27 -3.66
C LYS A 740 -18.84 -13.14 -4.54
N TRP A 741 -18.57 -13.26 -5.81
CA TRP A 741 -19.28 -12.50 -6.82
C TRP A 741 -20.76 -12.90 -6.82
N ASP A 742 -21.66 -11.93 -7.02
CA ASP A 742 -23.12 -12.14 -6.92
C ASP A 742 -23.90 -11.54 -8.11
N SER A 743 -23.29 -11.59 -9.32
CA SER A 743 -23.92 -11.15 -10.56
C SER A 743 -24.29 -12.32 -11.46
N ASP A 744 -25.56 -12.45 -11.81
CA ASP A 744 -26.04 -13.51 -12.72
C ASP A 744 -25.61 -13.25 -14.17
N SER A 745 -25.73 -11.99 -14.64
CA SER A 745 -25.41 -11.61 -16.01
C SER A 745 -24.88 -10.19 -16.03
N VAL A 746 -23.61 -10.04 -16.31
CA VAL A 746 -22.97 -8.73 -16.51
C VAL A 746 -22.79 -8.56 -18.00
N VAL A 747 -23.45 -7.55 -18.57
CA VAL A 747 -23.41 -7.27 -20.01
C VAL A 747 -22.48 -6.10 -20.26
N GLY A 748 -21.59 -6.26 -21.23
CA GLY A 748 -20.77 -5.16 -21.76
C GLY A 748 -20.99 -5.06 -23.27
N TYR A 749 -21.09 -3.84 -23.77
CA TYR A 749 -21.18 -3.55 -25.20
C TYR A 749 -19.86 -3.05 -25.77
N ALA A 750 -19.57 -3.39 -27.02
CA ALA A 750 -18.32 -3.02 -27.68
C ALA A 750 -18.41 -1.62 -28.30
N TYR A 751 -17.46 -0.76 -27.97
CA TYR A 751 -17.32 0.58 -28.51
C TYR A 751 -15.90 0.78 -29.05
N ASP A 752 -15.72 1.69 -30.01
CA ASP A 752 -14.39 2.08 -30.46
C ASP A 752 -13.76 3.15 -29.54
N GLY A 753 -12.50 3.54 -29.85
CA GLY A 753 -11.79 4.56 -29.08
C GLY A 753 -12.41 5.97 -29.13
N GLN A 754 -13.47 6.18 -29.94
CA GLN A 754 -14.25 7.41 -30.00
C GLN A 754 -15.61 7.28 -29.30
N GLY A 755 -15.90 6.11 -28.73
CA GLY A 755 -17.18 5.83 -28.09
C GLY A 755 -18.31 5.49 -29.04
N GLN A 756 -18.02 5.13 -30.29
CA GLN A 756 -19.00 4.69 -31.28
C GLN A 756 -19.28 3.20 -31.11
N ALA A 757 -20.56 2.81 -31.16
CA ALA A 757 -20.96 1.41 -31.07
C ALA A 757 -20.45 0.58 -32.24
N LEU A 758 -19.93 -0.61 -31.93
CA LEU A 758 -19.35 -1.52 -32.89
C LEU A 758 -20.25 -2.74 -33.16
N GLY A 759 -20.54 -2.98 -34.43
CA GLY A 759 -21.23 -4.16 -34.90
C GLY A 759 -20.38 -4.99 -35.86
N LEU A 760 -20.94 -6.12 -36.31
CA LEU A 760 -20.41 -6.91 -37.41
C LEU A 760 -21.39 -6.90 -38.59
N ASP A 761 -20.87 -6.80 -39.80
CA ASP A 761 -21.62 -7.02 -41.04
C ASP A 761 -21.70 -8.52 -41.42
N GLU A 762 -22.35 -8.83 -42.53
CA GLU A 762 -22.52 -10.20 -43.02
C GLU A 762 -21.21 -10.91 -43.40
N ASN A 763 -20.13 -10.16 -43.59
CA ASN A 763 -18.79 -10.68 -43.91
C ASN A 763 -17.87 -10.75 -42.68
N ASN A 764 -18.42 -10.64 -41.47
CA ASN A 764 -17.66 -10.57 -40.21
C ASN A 764 -16.69 -9.38 -40.13
N MET A 765 -16.95 -8.32 -40.87
CA MET A 765 -16.19 -7.10 -40.82
C MET A 765 -16.78 -6.15 -39.76
N THR A 766 -15.95 -5.51 -38.95
CA THR A 766 -16.41 -4.54 -37.98
C THR A 766 -16.95 -3.28 -38.64
N VAL A 767 -18.15 -2.89 -38.24
CA VAL A 767 -18.86 -1.71 -38.74
C VAL A 767 -19.34 -0.87 -37.58
N ILE A 768 -19.54 0.43 -37.80
CA ILE A 768 -20.20 1.32 -36.81
C ILE A 768 -21.71 1.06 -36.91
N THR A 769 -22.36 0.97 -35.77
CA THR A 769 -23.80 0.74 -35.66
C THR A 769 -24.41 1.65 -34.58
N GLU A 770 -25.73 1.61 -34.46
CA GLU A 770 -26.43 2.31 -33.39
C GLU A 770 -26.34 1.52 -32.07
N PRO A 771 -26.20 2.19 -30.90
CA PRO A 771 -26.25 1.51 -29.60
C PRO A 771 -27.52 0.68 -29.45
N GLY A 772 -27.33 -0.60 -29.08
CA GLY A 772 -28.44 -1.53 -28.90
C GLY A 772 -29.05 -2.10 -30.21
N ALA A 773 -28.51 -1.80 -31.38
CA ALA A 773 -28.91 -2.42 -32.63
C ALA A 773 -28.67 -3.94 -32.58
N PRO A 774 -29.40 -4.75 -33.40
CA PRO A 774 -29.25 -6.21 -33.37
C PRO A 774 -27.85 -6.73 -33.68
N ASN A 775 -27.03 -5.98 -34.44
CA ASN A 775 -25.65 -6.31 -34.76
C ASN A 775 -24.63 -5.68 -33.79
N HIS A 776 -25.05 -4.83 -32.82
CA HIS A 776 -24.16 -4.26 -31.80
C HIS A 776 -23.54 -5.40 -31.00
N GLN A 777 -22.23 -5.47 -30.97
CA GLN A 777 -21.52 -6.57 -30.35
C GLN A 777 -21.46 -6.41 -28.85
N TYR A 778 -21.62 -7.51 -28.14
CA TYR A 778 -21.64 -7.52 -26.65
C TYR A 778 -21.02 -8.82 -26.14
N ALA A 779 -20.68 -8.82 -24.86
CA ALA A 779 -20.34 -10.03 -24.12
C ALA A 779 -21.15 -10.09 -22.82
N ILE A 780 -21.49 -11.29 -22.40
CA ILE A 780 -22.16 -11.55 -21.13
C ILE A 780 -21.24 -12.40 -20.26
N ILE A 781 -21.05 -12.00 -19.00
CA ILE A 781 -20.32 -12.79 -18.02
C ILE A 781 -21.27 -13.16 -16.88
N ASN A 782 -21.40 -14.44 -16.61
CA ASN A 782 -22.09 -14.98 -15.44
C ASN A 782 -21.05 -15.36 -14.40
N MET A 783 -21.11 -14.75 -13.22
CA MET A 783 -20.13 -14.94 -12.14
C MET A 783 -20.77 -15.23 -10.77
N LYS A 784 -22.06 -15.48 -10.71
CA LYS A 784 -22.76 -15.73 -9.45
C LYS A 784 -22.22 -16.95 -8.71
N GLY A 785 -21.90 -16.76 -7.43
CA GLY A 785 -21.37 -17.81 -6.57
C GLY A 785 -19.89 -18.14 -6.78
N ILE A 786 -19.19 -17.41 -7.67
CA ILE A 786 -17.75 -17.55 -7.89
C ILE A 786 -16.99 -16.91 -6.72
N ASN A 787 -16.04 -17.64 -6.14
CA ASN A 787 -15.23 -17.11 -5.04
C ASN A 787 -14.39 -15.89 -5.47
N VAL A 788 -14.36 -14.86 -4.65
CA VAL A 788 -13.42 -13.73 -4.81
C VAL A 788 -12.03 -14.24 -4.44
N GLY A 789 -11.09 -14.11 -5.36
CA GLY A 789 -9.71 -14.54 -5.19
C GLY A 789 -8.76 -13.41 -4.80
N GLY A 790 -7.47 -13.77 -4.65
CA GLY A 790 -6.36 -12.87 -4.32
C GLY A 790 -6.07 -12.74 -2.83
N SER A 791 -6.99 -13.16 -1.96
CA SER A 791 -6.82 -13.13 -0.51
C SER A 791 -7.40 -14.39 0.13
N ALA A 792 -6.72 -14.92 1.15
CA ALA A 792 -7.20 -16.07 1.89
C ALA A 792 -8.48 -15.76 2.67
N GLN A 793 -9.54 -16.52 2.43
CA GLN A 793 -10.82 -16.37 3.12
C GLN A 793 -10.79 -16.96 4.55
N THR A 794 -9.79 -17.79 4.86
CA THR A 794 -9.49 -18.23 6.23
C THR A 794 -8.05 -17.86 6.55
N THR A 795 -7.88 -17.06 7.59
CA THR A 795 -6.56 -16.77 8.18
C THR A 795 -6.59 -17.06 9.68
N ALA A 796 -5.56 -17.68 10.19
CA ALA A 796 -5.39 -17.89 11.63
C ALA A 796 -3.95 -17.57 12.02
N ASN A 797 -3.76 -17.04 13.21
CA ASN A 797 -2.43 -16.82 13.78
C ASN A 797 -2.44 -17.19 15.26
N LEU A 798 -1.37 -17.85 15.70
CA LEU A 798 -1.11 -18.14 17.09
C LEU A 798 0.32 -17.70 17.42
N GLY A 799 0.44 -16.72 18.30
CA GLY A 799 1.71 -16.19 18.80
C GLY A 799 1.90 -16.49 20.28
N VAL A 800 3.12 -16.83 20.66
CA VAL A 800 3.53 -16.98 22.05
C VAL A 800 4.83 -16.23 22.25
N THR A 801 4.89 -15.37 23.25
CA THR A 801 6.09 -14.61 23.62
C THR A 801 6.45 -14.91 25.07
N PHE A 802 7.70 -15.29 25.29
CA PHE A 802 8.28 -15.53 26.62
C PHE A 802 9.24 -14.40 26.99
N LYS A 803 9.22 -14.02 28.27
CA LYS A 803 10.06 -13.00 28.91
C LYS A 803 10.79 -13.64 30.10
N PRO A 804 11.81 -14.50 29.86
CA PRO A 804 12.43 -15.31 30.90
C PRO A 804 13.21 -14.48 31.94
N PHE A 805 13.70 -13.30 31.55
CA PHE A 805 14.37 -12.36 32.44
C PHE A 805 14.24 -10.92 31.91
N LYS A 806 14.53 -9.96 32.75
CA LYS A 806 14.39 -8.52 32.41
C LYS A 806 15.18 -8.14 31.15
N GLY A 807 14.51 -7.48 30.23
CA GLY A 807 15.08 -7.00 28.97
C GLY A 807 15.14 -8.03 27.86
N PHE A 808 14.89 -9.32 28.11
CA PHE A 808 14.92 -10.35 27.07
C PHE A 808 13.51 -10.85 26.74
N ARG A 809 13.22 -10.93 25.45
CA ARG A 809 11.98 -11.48 24.89
C ARG A 809 12.30 -12.43 23.78
N ILE A 810 11.56 -13.54 23.69
CA ILE A 810 11.60 -14.48 22.57
C ILE A 810 10.16 -14.87 22.23
N GLY A 811 9.82 -14.79 20.97
CA GLY A 811 8.47 -15.11 20.49
C GLY A 811 8.49 -16.01 19.27
N ALA A 812 7.45 -16.81 19.15
CA ALA A 812 7.17 -17.60 17.96
C ALA A 812 5.73 -17.35 17.54
N GLU A 813 5.50 -17.23 16.24
CA GLU A 813 4.18 -17.00 15.64
C GLU A 813 3.96 -17.99 14.49
N TYR A 814 2.83 -18.69 14.50
CA TYR A 814 2.41 -19.54 13.39
C TYR A 814 1.19 -18.93 12.72
N THR A 815 1.32 -18.64 11.42
CA THR A 815 0.24 -18.10 10.58
C THR A 815 -0.22 -19.17 9.61
N LEU A 816 -1.53 -19.40 9.52
CA LEU A 816 -2.19 -20.34 8.62
C LEU A 816 -3.04 -19.57 7.60
N TYR A 817 -2.97 -19.99 6.34
CA TYR A 817 -3.80 -19.54 5.24
C TYR A 817 -4.55 -20.71 4.62
N ASP A 818 -5.86 -20.58 4.53
CA ASP A 818 -6.72 -21.58 3.87
C ASP A 818 -7.83 -20.91 3.07
N ARG A 819 -8.48 -21.62 2.20
CA ARG A 819 -9.48 -21.10 1.27
C ARG A 819 -8.98 -19.83 0.55
N ASN A 820 -7.70 -19.85 0.16
CA ASN A 820 -7.12 -18.87 -0.73
C ASN A 820 -7.43 -19.28 -2.17
N TYR A 821 -7.95 -18.37 -2.98
CA TYR A 821 -8.33 -18.63 -4.35
C TYR A 821 -7.53 -17.75 -5.30
N ALA A 822 -7.18 -18.31 -6.46
CA ALA A 822 -6.62 -17.52 -7.55
C ALA A 822 -7.60 -16.42 -7.96
N TYR A 823 -7.13 -15.20 -8.19
CA TYR A 823 -8.02 -14.16 -8.68
C TYR A 823 -8.22 -14.25 -10.19
N TYR A 824 -9.37 -13.83 -10.67
CA TYR A 824 -9.61 -13.69 -12.09
C TYR A 824 -8.96 -12.40 -12.63
N SER A 825 -8.06 -12.58 -13.62
CA SER A 825 -7.60 -11.48 -14.45
C SER A 825 -8.44 -11.49 -15.74
N PHE A 826 -9.37 -10.54 -15.85
CA PHE A 826 -10.18 -10.43 -17.05
C PHE A 826 -9.42 -9.58 -18.08
N SER A 827 -9.00 -10.14 -19.20
CA SER A 827 -8.47 -9.38 -20.33
C SER A 827 -9.49 -9.36 -21.49
N GLY A 828 -9.46 -8.28 -22.26
CA GLY A 828 -10.44 -8.08 -23.34
C GLY A 828 -10.33 -9.08 -24.47
N SER A 829 -9.11 -9.52 -24.79
CA SER A 829 -8.84 -10.47 -25.88
C SER A 829 -9.49 -11.85 -25.71
N ASN A 830 -10.01 -12.15 -24.51
CA ASN A 830 -10.56 -13.45 -24.16
C ASN A 830 -12.04 -13.41 -23.83
N LEU A 831 -12.69 -12.27 -24.10
CA LEU A 831 -14.13 -12.20 -24.05
C LEU A 831 -14.72 -12.86 -25.30
N ALA A 832 -15.57 -13.87 -25.11
CA ALA A 832 -16.32 -14.47 -26.20
C ALA A 832 -17.42 -13.51 -26.64
N ILE A 833 -17.12 -12.64 -27.59
CA ILE A 833 -18.07 -11.68 -28.14
C ILE A 833 -19.26 -12.41 -28.74
N GLY A 834 -20.48 -11.93 -28.45
CA GLY A 834 -21.74 -12.56 -28.91
C GLY A 834 -22.15 -13.79 -28.11
N LYS A 835 -21.42 -14.14 -27.04
CA LYS A 835 -21.70 -15.33 -26.23
C LYS A 835 -21.83 -15.00 -24.73
N THR A 836 -22.44 -15.91 -23.99
CA THR A 836 -22.47 -15.91 -22.54
C THR A 836 -21.33 -16.77 -22.00
N MET A 837 -20.46 -16.17 -21.20
CA MET A 837 -19.39 -16.84 -20.50
C MET A 837 -19.83 -17.17 -19.07
N ASN A 838 -19.80 -18.43 -18.70
CA ASN A 838 -19.97 -18.85 -17.31
C ASN A 838 -18.57 -19.04 -16.71
N LEU A 839 -18.23 -18.24 -15.70
CA LEU A 839 -16.95 -18.39 -15.03
C LEU A 839 -16.91 -19.68 -14.23
N LEU A 840 -15.78 -20.37 -14.29
CA LEU A 840 -15.47 -21.50 -13.44
C LEU A 840 -15.08 -21.03 -12.04
N GLN A 841 -15.21 -21.89 -11.03
CA GLN A 841 -14.61 -21.61 -9.71
C GLN A 841 -13.10 -21.44 -9.87
N PRO A 842 -12.51 -20.39 -9.24
CA PRO A 842 -11.08 -20.19 -9.29
C PRO A 842 -10.35 -21.32 -8.55
N TRP A 843 -9.13 -21.58 -8.98
CA TRP A 843 -8.31 -22.60 -8.31
C TRP A 843 -8.13 -22.28 -6.83
N ARG A 844 -8.47 -23.25 -5.99
CA ARG A 844 -8.20 -23.16 -4.57
C ARG A 844 -6.74 -23.51 -4.31
N ILE A 845 -5.98 -22.54 -3.87
CA ILE A 845 -4.57 -22.69 -3.48
C ILE A 845 -4.49 -23.64 -2.29
N PRO A 846 -3.53 -24.59 -2.26
CA PRO A 846 -3.34 -25.48 -1.12
C PRO A 846 -3.17 -24.73 0.20
N THR A 847 -3.72 -25.28 1.28
CA THR A 847 -3.55 -24.75 2.65
C THR A 847 -2.07 -24.63 2.98
N ALA A 848 -1.69 -23.51 3.56
CA ALA A 848 -0.30 -23.20 3.86
C ALA A 848 -0.15 -22.57 5.25
N GLY A 849 1.03 -22.71 5.83
CA GLY A 849 1.36 -22.06 7.09
C GLY A 849 2.82 -21.68 7.17
N GLN A 850 3.10 -20.67 7.98
CA GLN A 850 4.43 -20.12 8.19
C GLN A 850 4.69 -19.97 9.68
N LEU A 851 5.85 -20.44 10.15
CA LEU A 851 6.35 -20.24 11.50
C LEU A 851 7.45 -19.17 11.49
N ASP A 852 7.21 -18.09 12.22
CA ASP A 852 8.17 -17.01 12.40
C ASP A 852 8.67 -16.99 13.85
N MET A 853 9.94 -16.64 14.03
CA MET A 853 10.54 -16.46 15.36
C MET A 853 11.21 -15.09 15.45
N ARG A 854 11.11 -14.49 16.62
CA ARG A 854 11.80 -13.24 16.94
C ARG A 854 12.38 -13.27 18.33
N ALA A 855 13.50 -12.56 18.53
CA ALA A 855 14.08 -12.34 19.84
C ALA A 855 14.58 -10.91 19.94
N SER A 856 14.47 -10.30 21.12
CA SER A 856 15.02 -8.98 21.41
C SER A 856 15.64 -8.95 22.81
N TYR A 857 16.74 -8.21 22.95
CA TYR A 857 17.43 -7.99 24.21
C TYR A 857 17.78 -6.52 24.40
N HIS A 858 17.22 -5.95 25.45
CA HIS A 858 17.46 -4.57 25.87
C HIS A 858 18.54 -4.55 26.97
N PHE A 859 19.58 -3.76 26.76
CA PHE A 859 20.73 -3.66 27.66
C PHE A 859 21.36 -2.26 27.59
N GLN A 860 22.37 -2.01 28.40
CA GLN A 860 23.09 -0.75 28.39
C GLN A 860 24.55 -0.95 27.94
N ILE A 861 25.03 -0.04 27.09
CA ILE A 861 26.43 0.06 26.68
C ILE A 861 26.91 1.46 27.04
N GLY A 862 27.89 1.59 27.98
CA GLY A 862 28.47 2.88 28.35
C GLY A 862 27.46 3.92 28.81
N GLY A 863 26.33 3.50 29.40
CA GLY A 863 25.25 4.39 29.84
C GLY A 863 24.19 4.69 28.79
N LEU A 864 24.37 4.21 27.56
CA LEU A 864 23.37 4.32 26.49
C LEU A 864 22.48 3.07 26.45
N ASN A 865 21.20 3.26 26.18
CA ASN A 865 20.26 2.15 26.02
C ASN A 865 20.45 1.51 24.63
N ALA A 866 20.66 0.21 24.60
CA ALA A 866 20.84 -0.57 23.38
C ALA A 866 19.81 -1.69 23.28
N THR A 867 19.41 -2.01 22.05
CA THR A 867 18.53 -3.13 21.71
C THR A 867 19.17 -3.96 20.62
N LEU A 868 19.40 -5.23 20.90
CA LEU A 868 19.76 -6.23 19.90
C LEU A 868 18.50 -7.04 19.59
N SER A 869 18.08 -7.07 18.33
CA SER A 869 16.93 -7.85 17.89
C SER A 869 17.26 -8.72 16.70
N GLY A 870 16.59 -9.84 16.55
CA GLY A 870 16.71 -10.76 15.45
C GLY A 870 15.38 -11.39 15.11
N ASN A 871 15.15 -11.60 13.81
CA ASN A 871 13.97 -12.23 13.25
C ASN A 871 14.39 -13.37 12.33
N ILE A 872 13.65 -14.47 12.38
CA ILE A 872 13.70 -15.57 11.43
C ILE A 872 12.28 -15.75 10.91
N ASN A 873 12.08 -15.47 9.63
CA ASN A 873 10.78 -15.69 8.98
C ASN A 873 10.81 -17.03 8.28
N ASN A 874 9.68 -17.74 8.30
CA ASN A 874 9.51 -19.06 7.72
C ASN A 874 10.57 -20.07 8.21
N LEU A 875 10.68 -20.21 9.53
CA LEU A 875 11.64 -21.11 10.20
C LEU A 875 11.61 -22.55 9.66
N LEU A 876 10.44 -23.01 9.24
CA LEU A 876 10.26 -24.37 8.68
C LEU A 876 10.69 -24.47 7.22
N ASN A 877 11.15 -23.36 6.61
CA ASN A 877 11.58 -23.26 5.22
C ASN A 877 10.59 -23.87 4.22
N GLN A 878 9.30 -23.62 4.42
CA GLN A 878 8.24 -24.11 3.54
C GLN A 878 8.04 -23.17 2.37
N TYR A 879 7.88 -23.72 1.17
CA TYR A 879 7.55 -23.01 -0.04
C TYR A 879 6.08 -23.31 -0.36
N TYR A 880 5.23 -22.32 -0.13
CA TYR A 880 3.81 -22.38 -0.46
C TYR A 880 3.48 -21.37 -1.56
N ILE A 881 2.30 -21.50 -2.16
CA ILE A 881 1.85 -20.58 -3.18
C ILE A 881 1.22 -19.37 -2.50
N GLU A 882 1.84 -18.21 -2.66
CA GLU A 882 1.44 -16.98 -2.01
C GLU A 882 0.37 -16.22 -2.78
N LYS A 883 0.52 -16.19 -4.11
CA LYS A 883 -0.42 -15.51 -5.02
C LYS A 883 -0.60 -16.34 -6.28
N ALA A 884 -1.84 -16.45 -6.74
CA ALA A 884 -2.17 -17.10 -8.00
C ALA A 884 -3.26 -16.32 -8.75
N TRP A 885 -3.23 -16.39 -10.08
CA TRP A 885 -4.28 -15.83 -10.92
C TRP A 885 -4.57 -16.76 -12.09
N ASN A 886 -5.85 -16.81 -12.44
CA ASN A 886 -6.28 -17.54 -13.61
C ASN A 886 -5.76 -16.83 -14.86
N PRO A 887 -5.32 -17.59 -15.88
CA PRO A 887 -5.03 -17.01 -17.17
C PRO A 887 -6.27 -16.25 -17.67
N SER A 888 -6.03 -15.25 -18.47
CA SER A 888 -7.08 -14.45 -19.09
C SER A 888 -8.00 -15.25 -20.03
N THR A 889 -7.57 -16.44 -20.41
CA THR A 889 -8.32 -17.40 -21.24
C THR A 889 -8.99 -18.46 -20.34
N VAL A 890 -10.25 -18.22 -20.02
CA VAL A 890 -11.15 -19.35 -19.82
C VAL A 890 -11.56 -19.77 -21.24
N SER A 891 -10.77 -20.62 -21.88
CA SER A 891 -11.16 -21.13 -23.20
C SER A 891 -12.37 -22.04 -23.04
N GLU A 892 -13.20 -22.11 -24.06
CA GLU A 892 -14.36 -23.05 -24.10
C GLU A 892 -13.93 -24.52 -23.84
N ASN A 893 -12.63 -24.80 -23.92
CA ASN A 893 -12.05 -26.12 -23.73
C ASN A 893 -11.54 -26.40 -22.31
N ILE A 894 -11.50 -25.39 -21.41
CA ILE A 894 -11.11 -25.57 -20.02
C ILE A 894 -12.36 -25.87 -19.19
N THR A 895 -12.47 -27.08 -18.69
CA THR A 895 -13.58 -27.55 -17.83
C THR A 895 -13.26 -27.45 -16.35
N GLU A 896 -11.98 -27.29 -15.98
CA GLU A 896 -11.50 -27.17 -14.62
C GLU A 896 -10.28 -26.23 -14.55
N VAL A 897 -10.19 -25.42 -13.50
CA VAL A 897 -9.05 -24.57 -13.23
C VAL A 897 -8.17 -25.24 -12.17
N ASN A 898 -6.90 -25.50 -12.49
CA ASN A 898 -5.95 -26.21 -11.63
C ASN A 898 -4.52 -25.61 -11.74
N ALA A 899 -3.56 -26.21 -11.05
CA ALA A 899 -2.18 -25.73 -10.99
C ALA A 899 -1.44 -25.68 -12.35
N ASP A 900 -1.88 -26.44 -13.36
CA ASP A 900 -1.24 -26.51 -14.66
C ASP A 900 -1.77 -25.42 -15.64
N ASN A 901 -2.90 -24.78 -15.28
CA ASN A 901 -3.47 -23.71 -16.10
C ASN A 901 -3.67 -22.39 -15.33
N VAL A 902 -3.00 -22.24 -14.18
CA VAL A 902 -2.99 -21.06 -13.34
C VAL A 902 -1.55 -20.58 -13.19
N TYR A 903 -1.34 -19.27 -13.29
CA TYR A 903 -0.05 -18.67 -13.00
C TYR A 903 0.06 -18.34 -11.50
N PHE A 904 1.23 -18.55 -10.91
CA PHE A 904 1.41 -18.27 -9.49
C PHE A 904 2.86 -17.96 -9.12
N PHE A 905 3.02 -17.41 -7.91
CA PHE A 905 4.31 -17.22 -7.24
C PHE A 905 4.35 -18.02 -5.94
N PHE A 906 5.55 -18.53 -5.66
CA PHE A 906 5.85 -19.11 -4.35
C PHE A 906 6.23 -18.05 -3.33
N SER A 907 5.96 -18.34 -2.06
CA SER A 907 6.49 -17.58 -0.92
C SER A 907 8.01 -17.61 -0.87
N LYS A 908 8.58 -16.70 -0.09
CA LYS A 908 9.99 -16.78 0.29
C LYS A 908 10.19 -18.00 1.19
N GLY A 909 11.33 -18.68 1.05
CA GLY A 909 11.80 -19.67 2.03
C GLY A 909 12.25 -18.98 3.33
N LEU A 910 13.07 -19.66 4.11
CA LEU A 910 13.63 -19.09 5.33
C LEU A 910 14.45 -17.83 5.01
N THR A 911 14.13 -16.75 5.75
CA THR A 911 14.88 -15.49 5.73
C THR A 911 15.17 -15.06 7.15
N TYR A 912 16.25 -14.29 7.36
CA TYR A 912 16.61 -13.79 8.68
C TYR A 912 17.24 -12.41 8.61
N ASN A 913 17.16 -11.69 9.74
CA ASN A 913 17.91 -10.46 9.95
C ASN A 913 18.24 -10.25 11.42
N ILE A 914 19.27 -9.44 11.64
CA ILE A 914 19.73 -9.01 12.96
C ILE A 914 19.87 -7.49 12.92
N ARG A 915 19.48 -6.82 14.02
CA ARG A 915 19.55 -5.37 14.17
C ARG A 915 20.13 -4.99 15.53
N LEU A 916 21.04 -4.04 15.54
CA LEU A 916 21.51 -3.33 16.72
C LEU A 916 21.02 -1.88 16.65
N LYS A 917 20.33 -1.43 17.68
CA LYS A 917 19.90 -0.03 17.86
C LYS A 917 20.46 0.52 19.16
N VAL A 918 21.00 1.74 19.12
CA VAL A 918 21.50 2.47 20.28
C VAL A 918 20.75 3.79 20.40
N ASN A 919 20.21 4.09 21.58
CA ASN A 919 19.51 5.33 21.89
C ASN A 919 20.36 6.20 22.81
N PHE A 920 20.39 7.51 22.57
CA PHE A 920 21.20 8.50 23.29
C PHE A 920 20.47 9.80 23.56
#